data_b4de11b98073f088afb358fc11213c29
#
_entry.id   b4de11b98073f088afb358fc11213c29
#
_cell.length_a   1.000
_cell.length_b   1.000
_cell.length_c   1.000
_cell.angle_alpha   90.00
_cell.angle_beta   90.00
_cell.angle_gamma   90.00
#
_symmetry.space_group_name_H-M   'P 1'
#
loop_
_entity.id
_entity.type
_entity.pdbx_description
1 polymer ?
#
loop_
_entity_poly.entity_id
_entity_poly.type
_entity_poly.pdbx_seq_one_letter_code
_entity_poly.pdbx_strand_id
1 'polypeptide(L)'
;MSAGDKEKLISPIKDSDPLAKMLSGRQGVEGSFYKDGSAITKVKAFPDNMIIESQLAYTTRKVTDPYTVRVSRSIMKLPDDPMKSRLQDNRVGYFYDTKKLYSSSNDKIETYNIINRFRMEPKDEDLEAYFSGTLVEPKKKIRFYVDSAFPDKWRKAVKEGIEYWNMAFEEAGFKNAIEALDYPDDPDFDPDDIRFNCVRYCVTPTANAMGPSHNDPRTGEILGADVIWYHNVLSLVHDWRFVQTGAVDPRVRTSVFADSVMYESLTYVTAHEIGHCLGLMHNMGASYAYSIDNLRDPAFTQKYGTTPSIMDYARNNFVAQPGDYERGVRLTPPPVGVYDINAIKWGYRLIPGAKTLKDEKPVLDKWIEEKENDPMYEFGAQQVMGTIDPTDQTEDLGNDHIKAGDMAISNLKIIMANFEDWAGEPGKDYDSSLLETYKALISQYVRHVSHVLPYIGGVRFKEVVQGREQGPKRNYFTKDDTRRAMEWLLTQSRTNDWLTPAALNSKFEDPVTEWREKVDKAIVATLLSPVNIGRIKTGYEADPTKGYEPATYVDDALKNIFAATYSGKKLNSTERRLQSLALESMVKSAGLSMPGASAKSLASESWLDVEPSSILGLTTSLPCSLDACGVHDGDRAFFRLVFGNPPLPAEELKPMMLARLKKLLALYRRAATSAPDAASREFYEYQARNINLILNPNT
;
A
#
# COMPACT_ATOMS: atom_id res chain seq x y z
N MET A 1 14.43 -35.73 10.43
CA MET A 1 14.69 -34.81 9.30
C MET A 1 16.18 -34.80 9.02
N SER A 2 16.60 -34.85 7.74
CA SER A 2 18.01 -34.79 7.36
C SER A 2 18.57 -33.37 7.49
N ALA A 3 19.89 -33.21 7.57
CA ALA A 3 20.53 -31.90 7.64
C ALA A 3 20.23 -31.03 6.39
N GLY A 4 20.03 -31.64 5.23
CA GLY A 4 19.67 -30.95 3.99
C GLY A 4 18.24 -30.40 3.99
N ASP A 5 17.30 -31.06 4.66
CA ASP A 5 15.93 -30.59 4.82
C ASP A 5 15.88 -29.37 5.75
N LYS A 6 16.80 -29.33 6.71
CA LYS A 6 16.91 -28.19 7.64
C LYS A 6 17.38 -26.91 6.97
N GLU A 7 18.30 -27.00 6.00
CA GLU A 7 18.76 -25.80 5.25
C GLU A 7 17.71 -25.25 4.30
N LYS A 8 16.89 -26.10 3.69
CA LYS A 8 15.90 -25.66 2.69
C LYS A 8 14.57 -25.23 3.27
N LEU A 9 14.13 -25.85 4.36
CA LEU A 9 12.81 -25.59 4.96
C LEU A 9 12.83 -24.49 6.02
N ILE A 10 14.01 -24.02 6.46
CA ILE A 10 14.12 -23.30 7.73
C ILE A 10 15.14 -22.16 7.66
N SER A 11 15.59 -21.77 6.51
CA SER A 11 16.47 -20.61 6.47
C SER A 11 15.62 -19.33 6.44
N PRO A 12 15.33 -18.70 7.58
CA PRO A 12 14.78 -17.33 7.59
C PRO A 12 15.81 -16.33 7.02
N ILE A 13 16.94 -16.82 6.54
CA ILE A 13 18.15 -16.07 6.20
C ILE A 13 18.47 -16.16 4.71
N LYS A 14 18.03 -17.22 4.02
CA LYS A 14 18.06 -17.30 2.55
C LYS A 14 16.68 -16.94 2.01
N ASP A 15 16.54 -15.67 1.75
CA ASP A 15 15.46 -15.19 0.92
C ASP A 15 15.76 -15.62 -0.52
N SER A 16 15.22 -16.75 -0.93
CA SER A 16 15.39 -17.29 -2.28
C SER A 16 14.40 -16.67 -3.27
N ASP A 17 13.41 -15.92 -2.76
CA ASP A 17 12.46 -15.21 -3.58
C ASP A 17 12.98 -13.79 -3.88
N PRO A 18 13.33 -13.48 -5.16
CA PRO A 18 13.73 -12.14 -5.56
C PRO A 18 12.69 -11.07 -5.26
N LEU A 19 11.40 -11.43 -5.26
CA LEU A 19 10.29 -10.53 -4.98
C LEU A 19 10.24 -10.17 -3.50
N ALA A 20 10.32 -11.15 -2.60
CA ALA A 20 10.35 -10.93 -1.16
C ALA A 20 11.59 -10.12 -0.74
N LYS A 21 12.76 -10.40 -1.35
CA LYS A 21 14.00 -9.64 -1.12
C LYS A 21 13.87 -8.18 -1.55
N MET A 22 13.23 -7.94 -2.69
CA MET A 22 13.00 -6.59 -3.21
C MET A 22 12.00 -5.81 -2.36
N LEU A 23 10.93 -6.46 -1.90
CA LEU A 23 9.86 -5.85 -1.11
C LEU A 23 10.27 -5.62 0.35
N SER A 24 11.09 -6.51 0.94
CA SER A 24 11.53 -6.38 2.34
C SER A 24 12.63 -5.34 2.55
N GLY A 25 13.33 -4.91 1.49
CA GLY A 25 14.48 -4.01 1.58
C GLY A 25 15.64 -4.56 2.45
N ARG A 26 15.50 -5.78 3.00
CA ARG A 26 16.49 -6.40 3.88
C ARG A 26 17.49 -7.21 3.03
N GLN A 27 18.76 -6.89 3.16
CA GLN A 27 19.81 -7.82 2.74
C GLN A 27 19.79 -9.01 3.68
N GLY A 28 19.42 -10.20 3.16
CA GLY A 28 19.47 -11.44 3.92
C GLY A 28 20.89 -11.65 4.49
N VAL A 29 21.00 -12.08 5.72
CA VAL A 29 22.28 -12.45 6.32
C VAL A 29 22.63 -13.84 5.78
N GLU A 30 23.64 -13.92 4.91
CA GLU A 30 24.15 -15.19 4.41
C GLU A 30 24.94 -15.91 5.50
N GLY A 31 24.58 -17.17 5.75
CA GLY A 31 25.27 -17.99 6.72
C GLY A 31 25.25 -19.48 6.36
N SER A 32 26.24 -20.22 6.83
CA SER A 32 26.26 -21.68 6.76
C SER A 32 25.69 -22.25 8.06
N PHE A 33 24.79 -23.21 7.92
CA PHE A 33 24.17 -23.88 9.06
C PHE A 33 25.22 -24.55 9.95
N TYR A 34 25.20 -24.20 11.24
CA TYR A 34 26.11 -24.78 12.25
C TYR A 34 25.36 -25.78 13.12
N LYS A 35 25.53 -27.07 12.80
CA LYS A 35 24.77 -28.17 13.39
C LYS A 35 24.96 -28.27 14.91
N ASP A 36 26.22 -28.15 15.36
CA ASP A 36 26.57 -28.37 16.77
C ASP A 36 26.08 -27.27 17.72
N GLY A 37 25.73 -26.08 17.16
CA GLY A 37 25.09 -24.98 17.86
C GLY A 37 23.56 -25.00 17.76
N SER A 38 22.98 -25.99 17.09
CA SER A 38 21.54 -26.05 16.78
C SER A 38 20.86 -27.20 17.52
N ALA A 39 19.66 -26.92 18.09
CA ALA A 39 18.88 -27.89 18.83
C ALA A 39 17.37 -27.64 18.72
N ILE A 40 16.59 -28.69 18.86
CA ILE A 40 15.16 -28.57 19.18
C ILE A 40 15.10 -28.25 20.68
N THR A 41 14.48 -27.11 21.02
CA THR A 41 14.44 -26.59 22.39
C THR A 41 13.14 -26.93 23.10
N LYS A 42 12.03 -27.08 22.33
CA LYS A 42 10.72 -27.39 22.90
C LYS A 42 9.83 -28.09 21.88
N VAL A 43 8.94 -28.95 22.37
CA VAL A 43 7.85 -29.53 21.60
C VAL A 43 6.58 -29.41 22.42
N LYS A 44 5.54 -28.82 21.85
CA LYS A 44 4.18 -28.80 22.39
C LYS A 44 3.28 -29.64 21.50
N ALA A 45 2.42 -30.45 22.06
CA ALA A 45 1.45 -31.27 21.32
C ALA A 45 0.03 -30.90 21.75
N PHE A 46 -0.80 -30.58 20.80
CA PHE A 46 -2.22 -30.26 20.95
C PHE A 46 -3.07 -31.27 20.17
N PRO A 47 -4.40 -31.31 20.34
CA PRO A 47 -5.27 -32.22 19.61
C PRO A 47 -5.16 -32.12 18.08
N ASP A 48 -5.03 -30.89 17.53
CA ASP A 48 -5.07 -30.65 16.10
C ASP A 48 -3.76 -30.05 15.54
N ASN A 49 -2.75 -29.76 16.41
CA ASN A 49 -1.42 -29.33 15.95
C ASN A 49 -0.29 -29.68 16.91
N MET A 50 0.91 -29.58 16.40
CA MET A 50 2.16 -29.70 17.15
C MET A 50 3.08 -28.53 16.85
N ILE A 51 3.65 -27.92 17.89
CA ILE A 51 4.65 -26.86 17.77
C ILE A 51 6.03 -27.42 18.07
N ILE A 52 6.99 -27.15 17.18
CA ILE A 52 8.39 -27.50 17.36
C ILE A 52 9.22 -26.22 17.38
N GLU A 53 9.71 -25.87 18.56
CA GLU A 53 10.66 -24.75 18.71
C GLU A 53 12.09 -25.26 18.55
N SER A 54 12.89 -24.52 17.77
CA SER A 54 14.29 -24.85 17.54
C SER A 54 15.15 -23.61 17.66
N GLN A 55 16.32 -23.76 18.24
CA GLN A 55 17.41 -22.79 18.10
C GLN A 55 18.31 -23.27 16.97
N LEU A 56 18.47 -22.44 15.96
CA LEU A 56 19.33 -22.72 14.80
C LEU A 56 20.53 -21.77 14.85
N ALA A 57 21.73 -22.30 14.68
CA ALA A 57 22.97 -21.53 14.66
C ALA A 57 23.53 -21.46 13.24
N TYR A 58 24.14 -20.33 12.90
CA TYR A 58 24.74 -20.06 11.60
C TYR A 58 26.08 -19.38 11.77
N THR A 59 27.04 -19.69 10.88
CA THR A 59 28.30 -19.01 10.77
C THR A 59 28.32 -18.16 9.51
N THR A 60 28.94 -16.98 9.58
CA THR A 60 29.12 -16.11 8.41
C THR A 60 30.57 -15.76 8.21
N ARG A 61 30.96 -15.37 6.99
CA ARG A 61 32.29 -14.86 6.70
C ARG A 61 32.62 -13.51 7.34
N LYS A 62 31.58 -12.80 7.79
CA LYS A 62 31.66 -11.42 8.32
C LYS A 62 31.66 -11.36 9.84
N VAL A 63 31.27 -12.43 10.52
CA VAL A 63 31.16 -12.51 11.98
C VAL A 63 31.93 -13.75 12.44
N THR A 64 32.88 -13.58 13.38
CA THR A 64 33.69 -14.67 13.92
C THR A 64 32.88 -15.65 14.76
N ASP A 65 31.84 -15.16 15.43
CA ASP A 65 30.99 -15.99 16.29
C ASP A 65 29.73 -16.44 15.57
N PRO A 66 29.25 -17.67 15.81
CA PRO A 66 27.95 -18.11 15.33
C PRO A 66 26.83 -17.23 15.87
N TYR A 67 25.86 -16.88 15.04
CA TYR A 67 24.62 -16.28 15.52
C TYR A 67 23.50 -17.30 15.52
N THR A 68 22.52 -17.12 16.41
CA THR A 68 21.40 -18.04 16.58
C THR A 68 20.08 -17.38 16.22
N VAL A 69 19.18 -18.19 15.67
CA VAL A 69 17.79 -17.83 15.36
C VAL A 69 16.87 -18.82 16.05
N ARG A 70 15.88 -18.34 16.78
CA ARG A 70 14.79 -19.18 17.28
C ARG A 70 13.70 -19.27 16.23
N VAL A 71 13.26 -20.47 15.91
CA VAL A 71 12.24 -20.77 14.93
C VAL A 71 11.18 -21.66 15.57
N SER A 72 9.91 -21.25 15.42
CA SER A 72 8.75 -22.06 15.77
C SER A 72 8.12 -22.60 14.47
N ARG A 73 7.73 -23.87 14.47
CA ARG A 73 7.03 -24.55 13.38
C ARG A 73 5.78 -25.18 13.90
N SER A 74 4.66 -24.92 13.23
CA SER A 74 3.41 -25.59 13.47
C SER A 74 3.20 -26.71 12.43
N ILE A 75 2.90 -27.91 12.90
CA ILE A 75 2.45 -29.03 12.08
C ILE A 75 0.99 -29.24 12.41
N MET A 76 0.10 -29.03 11.44
CA MET A 76 -1.35 -29.06 11.65
C MET A 76 -1.96 -30.34 11.10
N LYS A 77 -2.93 -30.88 11.83
CA LYS A 77 -3.80 -31.95 11.34
C LYS A 77 -4.89 -31.32 10.47
N LEU A 78 -5.04 -31.83 9.25
CA LEU A 78 -6.13 -31.39 8.38
C LEU A 78 -7.44 -32.09 8.80
N PRO A 79 -8.61 -31.44 8.65
CA PRO A 79 -9.90 -32.02 8.99
C PRO A 79 -10.18 -33.33 8.25
N ASP A 80 -10.75 -34.31 8.96
CA ASP A 80 -11.16 -35.61 8.36
C ASP A 80 -12.39 -35.42 7.43
N ASP A 81 -13.25 -34.42 7.73
CA ASP A 81 -14.38 -33.99 6.92
C ASP A 81 -14.05 -32.62 6.27
N PRO A 82 -13.63 -32.61 4.98
CA PRO A 82 -13.20 -31.37 4.32
C PRO A 82 -14.39 -30.42 4.05
N MET A 83 -14.19 -29.14 4.33
CA MET A 83 -15.17 -28.09 4.03
C MET A 83 -15.45 -28.03 2.51
N LYS A 84 -16.68 -27.68 2.12
CA LYS A 84 -16.99 -27.35 0.74
C LYS A 84 -16.26 -26.06 0.31
N SER A 85 -15.40 -26.17 -0.71
CA SER A 85 -14.69 -25.04 -1.28
C SER A 85 -15.63 -24.04 -1.97
N ARG A 86 -15.15 -22.83 -2.23
CA ARG A 86 -15.80 -21.82 -3.08
C ARG A 86 -14.79 -21.25 -4.08
N LEU A 87 -15.21 -21.08 -5.34
CA LEU A 87 -14.36 -20.49 -6.37
C LEU A 87 -14.05 -19.03 -6.04
N GLN A 88 -12.81 -18.63 -6.29
CA GLN A 88 -12.38 -17.24 -6.24
C GLN A 88 -12.87 -16.49 -7.48
N ASP A 89 -13.12 -15.18 -7.31
CA ASP A 89 -13.42 -14.25 -8.40
C ASP A 89 -12.60 -12.96 -8.20
N ASN A 90 -11.94 -12.50 -9.26
CA ASN A 90 -11.08 -11.30 -9.20
C ASN A 90 -11.84 -9.99 -8.88
N ARG A 91 -13.16 -10.04 -8.93
CA ARG A 91 -14.03 -8.89 -8.59
C ARG A 91 -14.35 -8.82 -7.09
N VAL A 92 -13.91 -9.85 -6.31
CA VAL A 92 -14.09 -9.89 -4.85
C VAL A 92 -12.78 -10.30 -4.19
N GLY A 93 -12.26 -9.49 -3.28
CA GLY A 93 -10.93 -9.60 -2.70
C GLY A 93 -10.81 -10.64 -1.58
N TYR A 94 -10.68 -11.91 -1.93
CA TYR A 94 -10.36 -12.98 -0.99
C TYR A 94 -8.96 -13.55 -1.21
N PHE A 95 -8.26 -13.90 -0.13
CA PHE A 95 -7.11 -14.80 -0.20
C PHE A 95 -7.54 -16.15 -0.75
N TYR A 96 -6.64 -16.84 -1.45
CA TYR A 96 -7.01 -18.07 -2.12
C TYR A 96 -5.83 -19.04 -2.31
N ASP A 97 -6.18 -20.31 -2.46
CA ASP A 97 -5.27 -21.36 -2.89
C ASP A 97 -5.48 -21.71 -4.37
N THR A 98 -4.37 -21.83 -5.10
CA THR A 98 -4.39 -22.24 -6.51
C THR A 98 -4.43 -23.75 -6.64
N LYS A 99 -5.36 -24.27 -7.44
CA LYS A 99 -5.54 -25.68 -7.74
C LYS A 99 -5.18 -25.98 -9.19
N LYS A 100 -4.70 -27.19 -9.42
CA LYS A 100 -4.45 -27.71 -10.77
C LYS A 100 -5.40 -28.87 -11.05
N LEU A 101 -6.20 -28.74 -12.11
CA LEU A 101 -7.09 -29.78 -12.59
C LEU A 101 -6.46 -30.48 -13.78
N TYR A 102 -6.22 -31.77 -13.64
CA TYR A 102 -5.88 -32.67 -14.74
C TYR A 102 -7.10 -33.51 -15.09
N SER A 103 -7.42 -33.58 -16.37
CA SER A 103 -8.52 -34.43 -16.90
C SER A 103 -8.12 -34.96 -18.26
N SER A 104 -8.52 -36.20 -18.58
CA SER A 104 -8.32 -36.79 -19.90
C SER A 104 -9.17 -36.15 -21.00
N SER A 105 -10.11 -35.28 -20.63
CA SER A 105 -10.93 -34.48 -21.58
C SER A 105 -10.34 -33.15 -21.95
N ASN A 106 -9.23 -32.72 -21.31
CA ASN A 106 -8.56 -31.44 -21.53
C ASN A 106 -7.14 -31.67 -22.05
N ASP A 107 -6.76 -30.95 -23.09
CA ASP A 107 -5.42 -31.00 -23.68
C ASP A 107 -4.34 -30.36 -22.80
N LYS A 108 -4.74 -29.58 -21.80
CA LYS A 108 -3.83 -28.89 -20.87
C LYS A 108 -4.33 -28.95 -19.43
N ILE A 109 -3.41 -28.81 -18.49
CA ILE A 109 -3.74 -28.62 -17.08
C ILE A 109 -4.44 -27.28 -16.90
N GLU A 110 -5.64 -27.29 -16.35
CA GLU A 110 -6.36 -26.09 -15.93
C GLU A 110 -5.95 -25.67 -14.52
N THR A 111 -5.88 -24.37 -14.28
CA THR A 111 -5.72 -23.82 -12.94
C THR A 111 -7.01 -23.11 -12.54
N TYR A 112 -7.41 -23.28 -11.26
CA TYR A 112 -8.51 -22.52 -10.66
C TYR A 112 -8.16 -22.21 -9.21
N ASN A 113 -8.80 -21.19 -8.67
CA ASN A 113 -8.53 -20.71 -7.32
C ASN A 113 -9.76 -20.95 -6.44
N ILE A 114 -9.52 -21.27 -5.17
CA ILE A 114 -10.55 -21.42 -4.13
C ILE A 114 -10.24 -20.44 -3.00
N ILE A 115 -11.26 -19.71 -2.52
CA ILE A 115 -11.09 -18.73 -1.46
C ILE A 115 -10.78 -19.35 -0.10
N ASN A 116 -10.04 -18.61 0.71
CA ASN A 116 -9.80 -18.97 2.11
C ASN A 116 -10.87 -18.32 2.99
N ARG A 117 -11.55 -19.14 3.82
CA ARG A 117 -12.62 -18.71 4.72
C ARG A 117 -12.83 -19.69 5.87
N PHE A 118 -13.38 -19.25 6.97
CA PHE A 118 -13.83 -20.17 8.02
C PHE A 118 -15.03 -21.00 7.56
N ARG A 119 -15.15 -22.21 8.08
CA ARG A 119 -16.35 -23.03 7.92
C ARG A 119 -17.50 -22.38 8.71
N MET A 120 -18.52 -21.89 8.02
CA MET A 120 -19.70 -21.26 8.61
C MET A 120 -20.95 -21.99 8.09
N GLU A 121 -21.56 -22.76 8.97
CA GLU A 121 -22.72 -23.60 8.67
C GLU A 121 -23.79 -23.43 9.75
N PRO A 122 -25.10 -23.41 9.42
CA PRO A 122 -26.17 -23.49 10.39
C PRO A 122 -26.20 -24.86 11.06
N LYS A 123 -26.81 -24.97 12.22
CA LYS A 123 -27.14 -26.27 12.80
C LYS A 123 -28.16 -27.01 11.92
N ASP A 124 -28.16 -28.34 11.98
CA ASP A 124 -29.02 -29.15 11.12
C ASP A 124 -30.51 -28.82 11.33
N GLU A 125 -30.91 -28.54 12.56
CA GLU A 125 -32.28 -28.10 12.91
C GLU A 125 -32.65 -26.70 12.41
N ASP A 126 -31.66 -25.85 12.12
CA ASP A 126 -31.84 -24.44 11.69
C ASP A 126 -31.77 -24.27 10.16
N LEU A 127 -31.48 -25.33 9.39
CA LEU A 127 -31.30 -25.26 7.93
C LEU A 127 -32.49 -24.67 7.19
N GLU A 128 -33.72 -25.10 7.53
CA GLU A 128 -34.94 -24.58 6.90
C GLU A 128 -35.15 -23.10 7.23
N ALA A 129 -34.95 -22.72 8.49
CA ALA A 129 -35.03 -21.33 8.93
C ALA A 129 -33.98 -20.45 8.23
N TYR A 130 -32.75 -20.92 8.13
CA TYR A 130 -31.68 -20.23 7.42
C TYR A 130 -32.02 -19.97 5.94
N PHE A 131 -32.46 -21.00 5.21
CA PHE A 131 -32.80 -20.85 3.80
C PHE A 131 -34.11 -20.05 3.56
N SER A 132 -34.98 -19.94 4.58
CA SER A 132 -36.14 -19.04 4.54
C SER A 132 -35.80 -17.58 4.81
N GLY A 133 -34.52 -17.27 5.16
CA GLY A 133 -34.02 -15.92 5.44
C GLY A 133 -34.04 -15.51 6.91
N THR A 134 -34.33 -16.45 7.82
CA THR A 134 -34.20 -16.21 9.26
C THR A 134 -32.73 -16.23 9.69
N LEU A 135 -32.31 -15.26 10.50
CA LEU A 135 -30.97 -15.25 11.08
C LEU A 135 -30.81 -16.36 12.12
N VAL A 136 -29.83 -17.22 11.93
CA VAL A 136 -29.54 -18.34 12.83
C VAL A 136 -28.13 -18.23 13.43
N GLU A 137 -27.87 -18.87 14.55
CA GLU A 137 -26.50 -19.01 15.06
C GLU A 137 -25.76 -20.09 14.26
N PRO A 138 -24.46 -19.91 13.97
CA PRO A 138 -23.69 -20.95 13.32
C PRO A 138 -23.47 -22.15 14.26
N LYS A 139 -23.24 -23.30 13.67
CA LYS A 139 -22.87 -24.53 14.38
C LYS A 139 -21.59 -24.36 15.22
N LYS A 140 -20.62 -23.61 14.69
CA LYS A 140 -19.38 -23.22 15.37
C LYS A 140 -19.16 -21.72 15.16
N LYS A 141 -19.13 -20.95 16.24
CA LYS A 141 -18.79 -19.52 16.22
C LYS A 141 -17.29 -19.32 15.96
N ILE A 142 -16.93 -18.23 15.32
CA ILE A 142 -15.54 -17.77 15.23
C ILE A 142 -15.24 -17.05 16.55
N ARG A 143 -14.26 -17.54 17.30
CA ARG A 143 -13.86 -16.97 18.59
C ARG A 143 -12.47 -16.42 18.51
N PHE A 144 -12.28 -15.19 18.98
CA PHE A 144 -10.97 -14.61 19.19
C PHE A 144 -10.75 -14.35 20.66
N TYR A 145 -9.60 -14.80 21.16
CA TYR A 145 -9.18 -14.62 22.54
C TYR A 145 -8.19 -13.47 22.60
N VAL A 146 -8.49 -12.44 23.40
CA VAL A 146 -7.68 -11.23 23.54
C VAL A 146 -6.68 -11.43 24.67
N ASP A 147 -5.39 -11.24 24.36
CA ASP A 147 -4.28 -11.43 25.30
C ASP A 147 -4.42 -10.53 26.54
N SER A 148 -4.22 -11.12 27.71
CA SER A 148 -4.22 -10.41 28.99
C SER A 148 -3.08 -9.39 29.14
N ALA A 149 -2.05 -9.47 28.30
CA ALA A 149 -0.96 -8.49 28.22
C ALA A 149 -1.40 -7.12 27.66
N PHE A 150 -2.54 -7.04 26.96
CA PHE A 150 -3.09 -5.74 26.56
C PHE A 150 -3.42 -4.89 27.80
N PRO A 151 -3.08 -3.58 27.79
CA PRO A 151 -3.60 -2.65 28.79
C PRO A 151 -5.14 -2.70 28.84
N ASP A 152 -5.71 -2.75 30.05
CA ASP A 152 -7.16 -2.90 30.26
C ASP A 152 -8.00 -1.92 29.46
N LYS A 153 -7.53 -0.67 29.38
CA LYS A 153 -8.20 0.39 28.62
C LYS A 153 -8.32 0.12 27.12
N TRP A 154 -7.46 -0.71 26.54
CA TRP A 154 -7.48 -1.02 25.10
C TRP A 154 -8.22 -2.32 24.75
N ARG A 155 -8.30 -3.27 25.69
CA ARG A 155 -8.99 -4.55 25.45
C ARG A 155 -10.43 -4.39 24.96
N LYS A 156 -11.16 -3.40 25.48
CA LYS A 156 -12.53 -3.12 25.05
C LYS A 156 -12.58 -2.69 23.59
N ALA A 157 -11.67 -1.81 23.13
CA ALA A 157 -11.59 -1.38 21.74
C ALA A 157 -11.27 -2.55 20.79
N VAL A 158 -10.34 -3.42 21.21
CA VAL A 158 -9.99 -4.63 20.46
C VAL A 158 -11.19 -5.57 20.33
N LYS A 159 -11.90 -5.85 21.42
CA LYS A 159 -13.10 -6.71 21.40
C LYS A 159 -14.19 -6.14 20.51
N GLU A 160 -14.46 -4.86 20.60
CA GLU A 160 -15.45 -4.18 19.77
C GLU A 160 -15.09 -4.25 18.28
N GLY A 161 -13.80 -4.07 17.92
CA GLY A 161 -13.32 -4.21 16.55
C GLY A 161 -13.51 -5.62 15.97
N ILE A 162 -13.41 -6.66 16.80
CA ILE A 162 -13.72 -8.05 16.44
C ILE A 162 -15.23 -8.21 16.19
N GLU A 163 -16.05 -7.75 17.11
CA GLU A 163 -17.49 -8.01 17.12
C GLU A 163 -18.28 -7.20 16.09
N TYR A 164 -17.71 -6.11 15.55
CA TYR A 164 -18.32 -5.37 14.44
C TYR A 164 -18.60 -6.22 13.20
N TRP A 165 -17.83 -7.27 12.97
CA TRP A 165 -18.04 -8.18 11.84
C TRP A 165 -19.36 -8.96 11.90
N ASN A 166 -20.03 -9.01 13.06
CA ASN A 166 -21.36 -9.62 13.15
C ASN A 166 -22.36 -8.98 12.21
N MET A 167 -22.31 -7.64 11.98
CA MET A 167 -23.19 -6.97 11.02
C MET A 167 -22.96 -7.46 9.57
N ALA A 168 -21.74 -7.87 9.22
CA ALA A 168 -21.46 -8.46 7.92
C ALA A 168 -21.96 -9.92 7.83
N PHE A 169 -21.84 -10.68 8.91
CA PHE A 169 -22.35 -12.05 8.98
C PHE A 169 -23.89 -12.12 8.98
N GLU A 170 -24.58 -11.10 9.46
CA GLU A 170 -26.05 -11.01 9.35
C GLU A 170 -26.51 -11.01 7.89
N GLU A 171 -25.81 -10.31 7.00
CA GLU A 171 -26.07 -10.38 5.55
C GLU A 171 -25.76 -11.77 4.94
N ALA A 172 -24.88 -12.53 5.57
CA ALA A 172 -24.64 -13.94 5.23
C ALA A 172 -25.67 -14.91 5.84
N GLY A 173 -26.59 -14.44 6.69
CA GLY A 173 -27.65 -15.22 7.34
C GLY A 173 -27.33 -15.69 8.76
N PHE A 174 -26.24 -15.21 9.38
CA PHE A 174 -25.82 -15.65 10.69
C PHE A 174 -25.83 -14.50 11.71
N LYS A 175 -26.43 -14.71 12.88
CA LYS A 175 -26.31 -13.85 14.06
C LYS A 175 -25.29 -14.40 15.04
N ASN A 176 -24.64 -13.54 15.81
CA ASN A 176 -23.63 -13.91 16.81
C ASN A 176 -22.55 -14.85 16.26
N ALA A 177 -22.10 -14.60 15.01
CA ALA A 177 -21.20 -15.44 14.27
C ALA A 177 -19.75 -15.37 14.79
N ILE A 178 -19.35 -14.19 15.25
CA ILE A 178 -18.01 -13.91 15.80
C ILE A 178 -18.13 -13.33 17.19
N GLU A 179 -17.26 -13.75 18.11
CA GLU A 179 -17.24 -13.28 19.49
C GLU A 179 -15.80 -13.07 19.99
N ALA A 180 -15.62 -12.05 20.85
CA ALA A 180 -14.37 -11.70 21.46
C ALA A 180 -14.37 -12.07 22.95
N LEU A 181 -13.38 -12.86 23.36
CA LEU A 181 -13.23 -13.37 24.72
C LEU A 181 -11.90 -12.90 25.30
N ASP A 182 -11.78 -12.86 26.64
CA ASP A 182 -10.48 -12.76 27.28
C ASP A 182 -9.77 -14.11 27.28
N TYR A 183 -8.44 -14.12 27.40
CA TYR A 183 -7.72 -15.36 27.70
C TYR A 183 -8.32 -15.99 28.95
N PRO A 184 -8.72 -17.28 28.90
CA PRO A 184 -9.29 -17.94 30.07
C PRO A 184 -8.25 -18.14 31.17
N ASP A 185 -8.69 -18.10 32.39
CA ASP A 185 -7.89 -18.51 33.56
C ASP A 185 -7.88 -20.04 33.65
N ASP A 186 -7.26 -20.67 32.68
CA ASP A 186 -7.16 -22.11 32.50
C ASP A 186 -5.69 -22.49 32.27
N PRO A 187 -5.06 -23.28 33.11
CA PRO A 187 -3.67 -23.69 32.97
C PRO A 187 -3.40 -24.51 31.71
N ASP A 188 -4.44 -25.12 31.09
CA ASP A 188 -4.33 -25.89 29.86
C ASP A 188 -4.55 -25.02 28.60
N PHE A 189 -4.90 -23.75 28.76
CA PHE A 189 -4.98 -22.81 27.64
C PHE A 189 -3.59 -22.43 27.14
N ASP A 190 -3.35 -22.67 25.88
CA ASP A 190 -2.10 -22.25 25.21
C ASP A 190 -2.46 -21.57 23.87
N PRO A 191 -2.06 -20.31 23.64
CA PRO A 191 -2.35 -19.60 22.39
C PRO A 191 -1.71 -20.25 21.16
N ASP A 192 -0.78 -21.19 21.31
CA ASP A 192 -0.21 -21.96 20.19
C ASP A 192 -1.08 -23.16 19.76
N ASP A 193 -2.15 -23.46 20.48
CA ASP A 193 -3.16 -24.44 20.06
C ASP A 193 -4.04 -23.81 18.96
N ILE A 194 -3.99 -24.39 17.74
CA ILE A 194 -4.69 -23.87 16.57
C ILE A 194 -6.22 -23.77 16.72
N ARG A 195 -6.80 -24.43 17.72
CA ARG A 195 -8.23 -24.33 18.03
C ARG A 195 -8.65 -22.96 18.57
N PHE A 196 -7.68 -22.17 19.05
CA PHE A 196 -7.88 -20.84 19.60
C PHE A 196 -7.31 -19.79 18.65
N ASN A 197 -8.15 -18.92 18.09
CA ASN A 197 -7.67 -17.73 17.40
C ASN A 197 -7.35 -16.69 18.47
N CYS A 198 -6.19 -16.07 18.40
CA CYS A 198 -5.71 -15.15 19.44
C CYS A 198 -5.37 -13.77 18.88
N VAL A 199 -5.69 -12.73 19.64
CA VAL A 199 -5.11 -11.40 19.43
C VAL A 199 -3.95 -11.25 20.41
N ARG A 200 -2.72 -11.41 19.89
CA ARG A 200 -1.48 -11.50 20.67
C ARG A 200 -0.81 -10.13 20.79
N TYR A 201 -0.47 -9.72 21.99
CA TYR A 201 0.20 -8.45 22.25
C TYR A 201 1.71 -8.63 22.33
N CYS A 202 2.45 -8.00 21.42
CA CYS A 202 3.90 -8.09 21.31
C CYS A 202 4.56 -6.77 21.71
N VAL A 203 5.28 -6.77 22.84
CA VAL A 203 5.99 -5.58 23.35
C VAL A 203 7.33 -5.45 22.60
N THR A 204 7.29 -4.89 21.40
CA THR A 204 8.47 -4.60 20.56
C THR A 204 8.33 -3.22 19.94
N PRO A 205 9.44 -2.59 19.50
CA PRO A 205 9.39 -1.28 18.83
C PRO A 205 8.86 -1.33 17.39
N THR A 206 8.34 -2.47 16.95
CA THR A 206 7.74 -2.60 15.61
C THR A 206 6.41 -1.82 15.56
N ALA A 207 6.27 -0.93 14.59
CA ALA A 207 5.05 -0.14 14.38
C ALA A 207 4.16 -0.84 13.34
N ASN A 208 3.51 -1.94 13.74
CA ASN A 208 2.68 -2.77 12.85
C ASN A 208 1.62 -3.58 13.62
N ALA A 209 0.63 -4.10 12.88
CA ALA A 209 -0.25 -5.20 13.28
C ALA A 209 -0.40 -6.13 12.07
N MET A 210 -0.76 -7.40 12.30
CA MET A 210 -0.90 -8.40 11.24
C MET A 210 -1.96 -9.43 11.60
N GLY A 211 -2.77 -9.85 10.63
CA GLY A 211 -3.81 -10.87 10.78
C GLY A 211 -3.54 -12.15 9.97
N PRO A 212 -2.48 -12.94 10.26
CA PRO A 212 -2.19 -14.17 9.55
C PRO A 212 -3.22 -15.26 9.83
N SER A 213 -3.46 -16.14 8.84
CA SER A 213 -4.30 -17.32 8.97
C SER A 213 -3.60 -18.58 8.45
N HIS A 214 -4.08 -19.73 8.92
CA HIS A 214 -3.64 -21.04 8.47
C HIS A 214 -4.84 -21.79 7.91
N ASN A 215 -4.72 -22.32 6.70
CA ASN A 215 -5.84 -22.94 6.00
C ASN A 215 -5.53 -24.38 5.57
N ASP A 216 -6.59 -25.15 5.37
CA ASP A 216 -6.52 -26.43 4.68
C ASP A 216 -6.34 -26.18 3.17
N PRO A 217 -5.17 -26.52 2.60
CA PRO A 217 -4.91 -26.27 1.19
C PRO A 217 -5.83 -27.08 0.25
N ARG A 218 -6.55 -28.09 0.74
CA ARG A 218 -7.50 -28.87 -0.08
C ARG A 218 -8.80 -28.11 -0.34
N THR A 219 -9.23 -27.27 0.61
CA THR A 219 -10.57 -26.67 0.64
C THR A 219 -10.61 -25.15 0.77
N GLY A 220 -9.50 -24.55 1.22
CA GLY A 220 -9.45 -23.15 1.65
C GLY A 220 -10.07 -22.91 3.03
N GLU A 221 -10.39 -23.95 3.81
CA GLU A 221 -10.92 -23.77 5.17
C GLU A 221 -9.85 -23.16 6.08
N ILE A 222 -10.14 -22.01 6.67
CA ILE A 222 -9.29 -21.42 7.70
C ILE A 222 -9.43 -22.23 8.97
N LEU A 223 -8.33 -22.84 9.42
CA LEU A 223 -8.27 -23.70 10.59
C LEU A 223 -7.94 -22.92 11.86
N GLY A 224 -7.23 -21.83 11.73
CA GLY A 224 -6.89 -20.90 12.79
C GLY A 224 -6.36 -19.59 12.22
N ALA A 225 -6.55 -18.51 12.95
CA ALA A 225 -6.07 -17.19 12.60
C ALA A 225 -5.68 -16.41 13.86
N ASP A 226 -4.59 -15.67 13.79
CA ASP A 226 -4.12 -14.84 14.89
C ASP A 226 -4.00 -13.38 14.44
N VAL A 227 -4.20 -12.43 15.35
CA VAL A 227 -3.75 -11.07 15.16
C VAL A 227 -2.47 -10.87 15.98
N ILE A 228 -1.40 -10.47 15.34
CA ILE A 228 -0.15 -10.09 16.01
C ILE A 228 -0.14 -8.57 16.14
N TRP A 229 -0.31 -8.09 17.37
CA TRP A 229 -0.39 -6.68 17.69
C TRP A 229 0.92 -6.21 18.32
N TYR A 230 1.68 -5.37 17.63
CA TYR A 230 2.90 -4.79 18.17
C TYR A 230 2.62 -3.49 18.94
N HIS A 231 3.35 -3.27 20.04
CA HIS A 231 3.12 -2.10 20.90
C HIS A 231 3.16 -0.77 20.14
N ASN A 232 4.16 -0.58 19.30
CA ASN A 232 4.38 0.71 18.62
C ASN A 232 3.37 1.00 17.49
N VAL A 233 2.38 0.15 17.23
CA VAL A 233 1.22 0.55 16.44
C VAL A 233 0.50 1.74 17.06
N LEU A 234 0.59 1.91 18.41
CA LEU A 234 0.00 3.04 19.11
C LEU A 234 0.62 4.37 18.68
N SER A 235 1.97 4.43 18.57
CA SER A 235 2.64 5.65 18.10
C SER A 235 2.37 5.92 16.63
N LEU A 236 2.32 4.87 15.80
CA LEU A 236 1.97 5.00 14.38
C LEU A 236 0.56 5.59 14.20
N VAL A 237 -0.40 5.08 14.93
CA VAL A 237 -1.80 5.56 14.92
C VAL A 237 -1.89 7.01 15.43
N HIS A 238 -1.12 7.34 16.47
CA HIS A 238 -1.01 8.70 16.99
C HIS A 238 -0.52 9.67 15.91
N ASP A 239 0.60 9.34 15.25
CA ASP A 239 1.16 10.20 14.20
C ASP A 239 0.20 10.37 13.03
N TRP A 240 -0.43 9.29 12.55
CA TRP A 240 -1.44 9.41 11.48
C TRP A 240 -2.60 10.32 11.88
N ARG A 241 -3.14 10.13 13.08
CA ARG A 241 -4.26 10.92 13.57
C ARG A 241 -3.89 12.40 13.67
N PHE A 242 -2.70 12.70 14.18
CA PHE A 242 -2.18 14.07 14.27
C PHE A 242 -2.00 14.72 12.90
N VAL A 243 -1.19 14.12 12.01
CA VAL A 243 -0.83 14.73 10.72
C VAL A 243 -1.99 14.80 9.74
N GLN A 244 -2.96 13.89 9.83
CA GLN A 244 -4.11 13.84 8.93
C GLN A 244 -5.29 14.66 9.41
N THR A 245 -5.48 14.84 10.72
CA THR A 245 -6.68 15.51 11.26
C THR A 245 -6.41 16.66 12.23
N GLY A 246 -5.16 16.93 12.62
CA GLY A 246 -4.83 17.97 13.61
C GLY A 246 -5.31 19.38 13.22
N ALA A 247 -5.41 19.69 11.92
CA ALA A 247 -5.96 20.96 11.46
C ALA A 247 -7.46 21.12 11.77
N VAL A 248 -8.21 20.02 11.90
CA VAL A 248 -9.68 20.02 12.01
C VAL A 248 -10.20 19.45 13.33
N ASP A 249 -9.46 18.55 13.98
CA ASP A 249 -9.82 17.90 15.26
C ASP A 249 -9.01 18.49 16.43
N PRO A 250 -9.60 19.33 17.29
CA PRO A 250 -8.89 19.87 18.45
C PRO A 250 -8.40 18.82 19.46
N ARG A 251 -9.03 17.62 19.50
CA ARG A 251 -8.70 16.55 20.44
C ARG A 251 -7.31 15.94 20.22
N VAL A 252 -6.75 16.13 19.02
CA VAL A 252 -5.44 15.57 18.63
C VAL A 252 -4.31 16.61 18.62
N ARG A 253 -4.54 17.83 19.13
CA ARG A 253 -3.55 18.91 19.21
C ARG A 253 -2.74 18.84 20.51
N THR A 254 -2.21 17.65 20.79
CA THR A 254 -1.44 17.34 21.98
C THR A 254 -0.53 16.14 21.75
N SER A 255 0.58 16.05 22.49
CA SER A 255 1.51 14.92 22.44
C SER A 255 0.92 13.62 23.01
N VAL A 256 -0.12 13.71 23.84
CA VAL A 256 -0.81 12.54 24.43
C VAL A 256 -2.31 12.69 24.22
N PHE A 257 -2.89 11.81 23.41
CA PHE A 257 -4.33 11.83 23.13
C PHE A 257 -5.15 11.30 24.31
N ALA A 258 -6.37 11.83 24.43
CA ALA A 258 -7.36 11.24 25.32
C ALA A 258 -7.67 9.78 24.89
N ASP A 259 -7.95 8.92 25.85
CA ASP A 259 -8.22 7.50 25.62
C ASP A 259 -9.36 7.27 24.61
N SER A 260 -10.35 8.17 24.54
CA SER A 260 -11.45 8.09 23.56
C SER A 260 -10.99 8.22 22.11
N VAL A 261 -10.00 9.06 21.82
CA VAL A 261 -9.43 9.23 20.48
C VAL A 261 -8.64 7.98 20.06
N MET A 262 -7.83 7.46 20.96
CA MET A 262 -7.10 6.21 20.74
C MET A 262 -8.05 5.03 20.57
N TYR A 263 -9.13 4.97 21.38
CA TYR A 263 -10.16 3.95 21.28
C TYR A 263 -10.76 3.88 19.86
N GLU A 264 -11.21 5.02 19.31
CA GLU A 264 -11.72 5.10 17.94
C GLU A 264 -10.76 4.47 16.94
N SER A 265 -9.46 4.78 17.06
CA SER A 265 -8.43 4.34 16.13
C SER A 265 -8.08 2.85 16.29
N LEU A 266 -7.98 2.36 17.54
CA LEU A 266 -7.67 0.96 17.82
C LEU A 266 -8.80 0.03 17.37
N THR A 267 -10.04 0.48 17.48
CA THR A 267 -11.22 -0.28 17.04
C THR A 267 -11.19 -0.52 15.54
N TYR A 268 -10.93 0.52 14.72
CA TYR A 268 -10.90 0.30 13.27
C TYR A 268 -9.65 -0.50 12.83
N VAL A 269 -8.48 -0.31 13.46
CA VAL A 269 -7.29 -1.13 13.15
C VAL A 269 -7.57 -2.60 13.46
N THR A 270 -8.19 -2.88 14.61
CA THR A 270 -8.58 -4.27 14.94
C THR A 270 -9.56 -4.83 13.93
N ALA A 271 -10.59 -4.08 13.55
CA ALA A 271 -11.55 -4.53 12.54
C ALA A 271 -10.87 -4.86 11.19
N HIS A 272 -9.85 -4.07 10.80
CA HIS A 272 -9.04 -4.34 9.61
C HIS A 272 -8.29 -5.68 9.72
N GLU A 273 -7.54 -5.91 10.80
CA GLU A 273 -6.78 -7.16 10.99
C GLU A 273 -7.69 -8.39 11.06
N ILE A 274 -8.85 -8.26 11.68
CA ILE A 274 -9.86 -9.33 11.69
C ILE A 274 -10.39 -9.60 10.27
N GLY A 275 -10.55 -8.59 9.42
CA GLY A 275 -10.90 -8.78 8.02
C GLY A 275 -9.94 -9.71 7.28
N HIS A 276 -8.62 -9.56 7.53
CA HIS A 276 -7.62 -10.50 7.01
C HIS A 276 -7.79 -11.91 7.57
N CYS A 277 -8.02 -12.02 8.88
CA CYS A 277 -8.31 -13.31 9.50
C CYS A 277 -9.56 -13.99 8.93
N LEU A 278 -10.54 -13.23 8.42
CA LEU A 278 -11.73 -13.73 7.75
C LEU A 278 -11.51 -14.05 6.27
N GLY A 279 -10.32 -13.89 5.75
CA GLY A 279 -9.92 -14.21 4.38
C GLY A 279 -9.95 -13.03 3.40
N LEU A 280 -10.22 -11.81 3.84
CA LEU A 280 -10.29 -10.63 2.96
C LEU A 280 -8.91 -10.06 2.65
N MET A 281 -8.68 -9.73 1.38
CA MET A 281 -7.53 -8.98 0.89
C MET A 281 -7.74 -7.47 1.06
N HIS A 282 -6.65 -6.69 0.96
CA HIS A 282 -6.75 -5.25 0.83
C HIS A 282 -7.58 -4.83 -0.38
N ASN A 283 -8.49 -3.86 -0.18
CA ASN A 283 -9.26 -3.22 -1.25
C ASN A 283 -8.81 -1.75 -1.38
N MET A 284 -7.67 -1.52 -2.06
CA MET A 284 -7.06 -0.19 -2.20
C MET A 284 -7.82 0.74 -3.17
N GLY A 285 -8.78 0.21 -3.92
CA GLY A 285 -9.66 1.01 -4.80
C GLY A 285 -10.93 1.51 -4.12
N ALA A 286 -11.19 1.11 -2.88
CA ALA A 286 -12.45 1.42 -2.23
C ALA A 286 -12.62 2.92 -1.97
N SER A 287 -11.60 3.64 -1.48
CA SER A 287 -11.68 5.07 -1.19
C SER A 287 -11.96 5.93 -2.42
N TYR A 288 -11.59 5.45 -3.61
CA TYR A 288 -11.87 6.13 -4.88
C TYR A 288 -13.37 6.18 -5.22
N ALA A 289 -14.21 5.38 -4.58
CA ALA A 289 -15.67 5.44 -4.76
C ALA A 289 -16.30 6.75 -4.28
N TYR A 290 -15.65 7.48 -3.37
CA TYR A 290 -16.22 8.68 -2.76
C TYR A 290 -15.72 9.95 -3.43
N SER A 291 -16.62 10.90 -3.66
CA SER A 291 -16.22 12.25 -4.09
C SER A 291 -15.65 13.05 -2.91
N ILE A 292 -14.86 14.06 -3.23
CA ILE A 292 -14.37 15.03 -2.23
C ILE A 292 -15.52 15.68 -1.46
N ASP A 293 -16.65 15.94 -2.12
CA ASP A 293 -17.81 16.55 -1.50
C ASP A 293 -18.52 15.58 -0.53
N ASN A 294 -18.58 14.28 -0.86
CA ASN A 294 -19.05 13.22 0.05
C ASN A 294 -18.22 13.16 1.34
N LEU A 295 -16.89 13.24 1.23
CA LEU A 295 -15.97 13.21 2.37
C LEU A 295 -16.09 14.42 3.30
N ARG A 296 -16.74 15.49 2.86
CA ARG A 296 -17.02 16.69 3.64
C ARG A 296 -18.49 16.86 4.02
N ASP A 297 -19.34 15.90 3.65
CA ASP A 297 -20.75 15.87 4.02
C ASP A 297 -20.95 15.11 5.33
N PRO A 298 -21.52 15.76 6.39
CA PRO A 298 -21.77 15.10 7.66
C PRO A 298 -22.69 13.89 7.57
N ALA A 299 -23.78 13.98 6.84
CA ALA A 299 -24.76 12.88 6.74
C ALA A 299 -24.15 11.69 6.00
N PHE A 300 -23.39 11.94 4.95
CA PHE A 300 -22.71 10.90 4.20
C PHE A 300 -21.63 10.21 5.05
N THR A 301 -20.73 11.00 5.66
CA THR A 301 -19.58 10.43 6.42
C THR A 301 -20.00 9.73 7.70
N GLN A 302 -21.07 10.19 8.38
CA GLN A 302 -21.64 9.45 9.52
C GLN A 302 -22.20 8.09 9.13
N LYS A 303 -22.76 7.96 7.92
CA LYS A 303 -23.33 6.72 7.43
C LYS A 303 -22.27 5.77 6.85
N TYR A 304 -21.33 6.29 6.07
CA TYR A 304 -20.44 5.48 5.26
C TYR A 304 -18.94 5.58 5.65
N GLY A 305 -18.58 6.48 6.54
CA GLY A 305 -17.19 6.74 6.92
C GLY A 305 -16.37 7.38 5.79
N THR A 306 -15.08 7.09 5.77
CA THR A 306 -14.12 7.62 4.78
C THR A 306 -13.94 6.73 3.56
N THR A 307 -14.39 5.47 3.63
CA THR A 307 -14.23 4.44 2.60
C THR A 307 -15.34 3.40 2.69
N PRO A 308 -15.76 2.77 1.59
CA PRO A 308 -16.72 1.66 1.63
C PRO A 308 -16.12 0.32 2.13
N SER A 309 -14.80 0.24 2.38
CA SER A 309 -14.15 -0.97 2.89
C SER A 309 -13.16 -0.65 3.99
N ILE A 310 -13.25 -1.36 5.12
CA ILE A 310 -12.22 -1.30 6.18
C ILE A 310 -10.89 -1.93 5.73
N MET A 311 -10.93 -2.75 4.66
CA MET A 311 -9.73 -3.35 4.07
C MET A 311 -8.93 -2.39 3.19
N ASP A 312 -9.35 -1.14 3.07
CA ASP A 312 -8.62 -0.04 2.48
C ASP A 312 -7.74 0.65 3.54
N TYR A 313 -6.68 1.31 3.10
CA TYR A 313 -5.86 2.16 3.96
C TYR A 313 -6.28 3.63 3.94
N ALA A 314 -7.56 3.91 3.75
CA ALA A 314 -8.16 5.25 3.80
C ALA A 314 -8.20 5.86 5.21
N ARG A 315 -7.25 5.61 6.01
CA ARG A 315 -7.00 5.84 7.44
C ARG A 315 -7.87 6.92 8.10
N ASN A 316 -7.56 8.21 7.92
CA ASN A 316 -8.34 9.32 8.49
C ASN A 316 -8.70 10.34 7.40
N ASN A 317 -9.77 11.09 7.62
CA ASN A 317 -10.30 12.05 6.67
C ASN A 317 -9.42 13.33 6.59
N PHE A 318 -8.31 13.26 5.88
CA PHE A 318 -7.43 14.39 5.64
C PHE A 318 -7.98 15.42 4.65
N VAL A 319 -9.10 15.12 4.00
CA VAL A 319 -9.81 16.03 3.09
C VAL A 319 -10.70 17.02 3.85
N ALA A 320 -11.16 16.65 5.04
CA ALA A 320 -11.94 17.53 5.90
C ALA A 320 -11.18 18.83 6.17
N GLN A 321 -11.88 19.95 6.22
CA GLN A 321 -11.32 21.30 6.43
C GLN A 321 -11.78 21.88 7.77
N PRO A 322 -11.09 22.90 8.32
CA PRO A 322 -11.54 23.56 9.55
C PRO A 322 -13.03 23.92 9.50
N GLY A 323 -13.77 23.55 10.56
CA GLY A 323 -15.22 23.69 10.66
C GLY A 323 -16.01 22.45 10.22
N ASP A 324 -15.40 21.49 9.52
CA ASP A 324 -16.09 20.27 9.08
C ASP A 324 -16.38 19.35 10.28
N TYR A 325 -15.43 19.22 11.20
CA TYR A 325 -15.60 18.40 12.41
C TYR A 325 -16.76 18.92 13.29
N GLU A 326 -16.83 20.22 13.48
CA GLU A 326 -17.87 20.87 14.27
C GLU A 326 -19.25 20.72 13.61
N ARG A 327 -19.32 20.55 12.30
CA ARG A 327 -20.56 20.25 11.55
C ARG A 327 -20.96 18.76 11.62
N GLY A 328 -20.09 17.91 12.21
CA GLY A 328 -20.33 16.49 12.37
C GLY A 328 -19.77 15.61 11.25
N VAL A 329 -18.81 16.10 10.45
CA VAL A 329 -18.08 15.24 9.49
C VAL A 329 -17.27 14.21 10.26
N ARG A 330 -17.44 12.94 9.92
CA ARG A 330 -16.67 11.84 10.52
C ARG A 330 -15.25 11.83 9.96
N LEU A 331 -14.27 11.63 10.85
CA LEU A 331 -12.84 11.68 10.52
C LEU A 331 -12.17 10.30 10.44
N THR A 332 -12.90 9.23 10.73
CA THR A 332 -12.38 7.86 10.76
C THR A 332 -13.11 6.95 9.77
N PRO A 333 -12.50 5.84 9.34
CA PRO A 333 -13.18 4.82 8.57
C PRO A 333 -14.43 4.27 9.28
N PRO A 334 -15.35 3.62 8.57
CA PRO A 334 -16.40 2.85 9.22
C PRO A 334 -15.78 1.64 9.92
N PRO A 335 -16.43 1.05 10.94
CA PRO A 335 -15.92 -0.17 11.56
C PRO A 335 -15.93 -1.37 10.60
N VAL A 336 -16.94 -1.46 9.71
CA VAL A 336 -17.06 -2.38 8.59
C VAL A 336 -17.82 -1.65 7.48
N GLY A 337 -17.30 -1.64 6.28
CA GLY A 337 -17.88 -0.90 5.16
C GLY A 337 -18.90 -1.71 4.36
N VAL A 338 -19.62 -1.03 3.46
CA VAL A 338 -20.66 -1.68 2.62
C VAL A 338 -20.05 -2.72 1.67
N TYR A 339 -18.81 -2.50 1.19
CA TYR A 339 -18.09 -3.50 0.43
C TYR A 339 -17.81 -4.75 1.26
N ASP A 340 -17.32 -4.58 2.48
CA ASP A 340 -16.94 -5.68 3.38
C ASP A 340 -18.16 -6.54 3.71
N ILE A 341 -19.29 -5.92 4.01
CA ILE A 341 -20.56 -6.59 4.25
C ILE A 341 -20.96 -7.44 3.04
N ASN A 342 -20.85 -6.89 1.83
CA ASN A 342 -21.12 -7.63 0.60
C ASN A 342 -20.12 -8.75 0.33
N ALA A 343 -18.84 -8.53 0.61
CA ALA A 343 -17.78 -9.54 0.46
C ALA A 343 -17.99 -10.73 1.42
N ILE A 344 -18.34 -10.47 2.67
CA ILE A 344 -18.70 -11.54 3.63
C ILE A 344 -19.95 -12.28 3.19
N LYS A 345 -21.01 -11.59 2.74
CA LYS A 345 -22.18 -12.25 2.15
C LYS A 345 -21.77 -13.16 0.99
N TRP A 346 -20.99 -12.66 0.05
CA TRP A 346 -20.54 -13.41 -1.12
C TRP A 346 -19.66 -14.63 -0.72
N GLY A 347 -18.76 -14.46 0.23
CA GLY A 347 -17.85 -15.53 0.68
C GLY A 347 -18.50 -16.57 1.57
N TYR A 348 -19.44 -16.19 2.43
CA TYR A 348 -19.92 -17.06 3.52
C TYR A 348 -21.37 -17.52 3.39
N ARG A 349 -22.26 -16.80 2.69
CA ARG A 349 -23.66 -17.20 2.55
C ARG A 349 -23.79 -18.52 1.80
N LEU A 350 -24.50 -19.49 2.37
CA LEU A 350 -24.76 -20.76 1.73
C LEU A 350 -25.80 -20.62 0.60
N ILE A 351 -25.61 -21.39 -0.47
CA ILE A 351 -26.49 -21.42 -1.64
C ILE A 351 -27.31 -22.69 -1.61
N PRO A 352 -28.67 -22.55 -1.57
CA PRO A 352 -29.56 -23.72 -1.50
C PRO A 352 -29.34 -24.67 -2.68
N GLY A 353 -29.25 -25.97 -2.39
CA GLY A 353 -29.16 -27.03 -3.41
C GLY A 353 -27.82 -27.12 -4.16
N ALA A 354 -26.90 -26.17 -3.99
CA ALA A 354 -25.59 -26.23 -4.63
C ALA A 354 -24.72 -27.31 -3.98
N LYS A 355 -24.25 -28.29 -4.78
CA LYS A 355 -23.40 -29.40 -4.32
C LYS A 355 -21.96 -29.27 -4.76
N THR A 356 -21.71 -28.60 -5.88
CA THR A 356 -20.38 -28.44 -6.48
C THR A 356 -20.03 -26.96 -6.65
N LEU A 357 -18.74 -26.69 -6.91
CA LEU A 357 -18.26 -25.36 -7.27
C LEU A 357 -18.99 -24.74 -8.48
N LYS A 358 -19.35 -25.60 -9.45
CA LYS A 358 -20.07 -25.20 -10.67
C LYS A 358 -21.52 -24.77 -10.37
N ASP A 359 -22.16 -25.39 -9.37
CA ASP A 359 -23.54 -25.03 -8.99
C ASP A 359 -23.61 -23.66 -8.32
N GLU A 360 -22.58 -23.28 -7.57
CA GLU A 360 -22.50 -21.99 -6.90
C GLU A 360 -22.25 -20.82 -7.86
N LYS A 361 -21.43 -21.04 -8.89
CA LYS A 361 -20.91 -19.97 -9.74
C LYS A 361 -21.97 -19.04 -10.34
N PRO A 362 -23.10 -19.52 -10.92
CA PRO A 362 -24.12 -18.62 -11.48
C PRO A 362 -24.78 -17.71 -10.45
N VAL A 363 -24.92 -18.17 -9.19
CA VAL A 363 -25.52 -17.36 -8.12
C VAL A 363 -24.49 -16.33 -7.62
N LEU A 364 -23.24 -16.73 -7.47
CA LEU A 364 -22.15 -15.84 -7.07
C LEU A 364 -21.91 -14.73 -8.12
N ASP A 365 -21.91 -15.10 -9.40
CA ASP A 365 -21.82 -14.13 -10.50
C ASP A 365 -22.99 -13.11 -10.44
N LYS A 366 -24.21 -13.59 -10.23
CA LYS A 366 -25.39 -12.72 -10.12
C LYS A 366 -25.26 -11.72 -8.97
N TRP A 367 -24.77 -12.14 -7.80
CA TRP A 367 -24.58 -11.24 -6.66
C TRP A 367 -23.56 -10.13 -6.94
N ILE A 368 -22.52 -10.41 -7.73
CA ILE A 368 -21.56 -9.39 -8.18
C ILE A 368 -22.24 -8.43 -9.18
N GLU A 369 -22.95 -8.99 -10.18
CA GLU A 369 -23.63 -8.23 -11.25
C GLU A 369 -24.67 -7.25 -10.72
N GLU A 370 -25.40 -7.62 -9.67
CA GLU A 370 -26.37 -6.75 -9.00
C GLU A 370 -25.74 -5.46 -8.45
N LYS A 371 -24.40 -5.44 -8.29
CA LYS A 371 -23.62 -4.33 -7.72
C LYS A 371 -22.65 -3.68 -8.70
N GLU A 372 -22.51 -4.20 -9.92
CA GLU A 372 -21.44 -3.86 -10.88
C GLU A 372 -21.38 -2.36 -11.25
N ASN A 373 -22.50 -1.64 -11.16
CA ASN A 373 -22.56 -0.21 -11.52
C ASN A 373 -22.44 0.73 -10.32
N ASP A 374 -22.21 0.20 -9.13
CA ASP A 374 -22.02 1.00 -7.92
C ASP A 374 -20.55 0.91 -7.49
N PRO A 375 -19.78 2.01 -7.59
CA PRO A 375 -18.36 2.03 -7.26
C PRO A 375 -18.07 1.65 -5.82
N MET A 376 -19.05 1.74 -4.91
CA MET A 376 -18.87 1.32 -3.52
C MET A 376 -18.64 -0.20 -3.36
N TYR A 377 -18.86 -0.99 -4.40
CA TYR A 377 -18.69 -2.44 -4.40
C TYR A 377 -17.57 -2.91 -5.32
N GLU A 378 -16.81 -1.99 -5.95
CA GLU A 378 -15.65 -2.35 -6.75
C GLU A 378 -14.49 -2.84 -5.85
N PHE A 379 -13.74 -3.81 -6.35
CA PHE A 379 -12.52 -4.31 -5.73
C PHE A 379 -11.30 -3.84 -6.50
N GLY A 380 -10.41 -3.10 -5.82
CA GLY A 380 -9.10 -2.69 -6.33
C GLY A 380 -7.98 -3.33 -5.53
N ALA A 381 -7.27 -4.28 -6.13
CA ALA A 381 -6.19 -4.99 -5.46
C ALA A 381 -4.97 -4.08 -5.24
N GLN A 382 -4.28 -4.25 -4.11
CA GLN A 382 -3.03 -3.56 -3.82
C GLN A 382 -2.02 -3.75 -4.96
N GLN A 383 -1.42 -2.65 -5.43
CA GLN A 383 -0.37 -2.68 -6.43
C GLN A 383 1.00 -2.79 -5.75
N VAL A 384 1.84 -3.69 -6.24
CA VAL A 384 3.24 -3.84 -5.84
C VAL A 384 4.13 -3.69 -7.05
N MET A 385 5.40 -3.32 -6.85
CA MET A 385 6.37 -3.03 -7.90
C MET A 385 6.05 -1.79 -8.77
N GLY A 386 5.35 -0.84 -8.19
CA GLY A 386 4.97 0.42 -8.81
C GLY A 386 3.47 0.59 -8.96
N THR A 387 3.03 1.83 -8.82
CA THR A 387 1.63 2.21 -8.98
C THR A 387 1.40 2.70 -10.40
N ILE A 388 0.50 2.06 -11.11
CA ILE A 388 0.12 2.41 -12.50
C ILE A 388 -1.34 2.86 -12.57
N ASP A 389 -2.18 2.25 -11.74
CA ASP A 389 -3.57 2.63 -11.58
C ASP A 389 -3.69 3.65 -10.44
N PRO A 390 -3.95 4.93 -10.73
CA PRO A 390 -4.12 5.93 -9.67
C PRO A 390 -5.41 5.75 -8.87
N THR A 391 -6.29 4.83 -9.24
CA THR A 391 -7.54 4.58 -8.53
C THR A 391 -7.44 3.48 -7.48
N ASP A 392 -6.31 2.75 -7.44
CA ASP A 392 -6.04 1.64 -6.51
C ASP A 392 -4.75 1.93 -5.73
N GLN A 393 -4.72 3.00 -4.93
CA GLN A 393 -3.53 3.41 -4.19
C GLN A 393 -3.67 3.13 -2.69
N THR A 394 -2.56 3.13 -1.99
CA THR A 394 -2.54 3.00 -0.53
C THR A 394 -2.56 4.38 0.11
N GLU A 395 -3.37 4.57 1.13
CA GLU A 395 -3.50 5.80 1.93
C GLU A 395 -3.96 7.04 1.14
N ASP A 396 -4.57 6.84 -0.04
CA ASP A 396 -5.28 7.88 -0.78
C ASP A 396 -6.71 8.04 -0.27
N LEU A 397 -7.40 9.05 -0.75
CA LEU A 397 -8.76 9.36 -0.34
C LEU A 397 -9.49 10.18 -1.40
N GLY A 398 -10.65 9.68 -1.82
CA GLY A 398 -11.52 10.35 -2.77
C GLY A 398 -11.12 10.17 -4.23
N ASN A 399 -12.01 10.56 -5.15
CA ASN A 399 -11.87 10.34 -6.58
C ASN A 399 -11.11 11.43 -7.34
N ASP A 400 -10.53 12.41 -6.64
CA ASP A 400 -9.71 13.48 -7.20
C ASP A 400 -8.51 13.75 -6.29
N HIS A 401 -7.40 13.02 -6.53
CA HIS A 401 -6.20 13.11 -5.69
C HIS A 401 -5.49 14.48 -5.74
N ILE A 402 -5.71 15.26 -6.79
CA ILE A 402 -5.19 16.63 -6.87
C ILE A 402 -5.96 17.54 -5.91
N LYS A 403 -7.30 17.48 -5.94
CA LYS A 403 -8.15 18.26 -5.02
C LYS A 403 -7.97 17.79 -3.58
N ALA A 404 -7.86 16.48 -3.35
CA ALA A 404 -7.56 15.89 -2.05
C ALA A 404 -6.19 16.36 -1.53
N GLY A 405 -5.17 16.35 -2.38
CA GLY A 405 -3.82 16.82 -2.08
C GLY A 405 -3.78 18.31 -1.72
N ASP A 406 -4.49 19.17 -2.45
CA ASP A 406 -4.58 20.60 -2.14
C ASP A 406 -5.20 20.85 -0.76
N MET A 407 -6.28 20.12 -0.42
CA MET A 407 -6.94 20.23 0.89
C MET A 407 -6.05 19.70 2.01
N ALA A 408 -5.43 18.55 1.81
CA ALA A 408 -4.48 17.98 2.77
C ALA A 408 -3.28 18.89 3.01
N ILE A 409 -2.68 19.45 1.97
CA ILE A 409 -1.55 20.39 2.09
C ILE A 409 -1.97 21.67 2.80
N SER A 410 -3.20 22.14 2.58
CA SER A 410 -3.75 23.27 3.36
C SER A 410 -3.79 22.94 4.85
N ASN A 411 -4.25 21.75 5.22
CA ASN A 411 -4.28 21.26 6.60
C ASN A 411 -2.87 21.10 7.18
N LEU A 412 -1.93 20.52 6.43
CA LEU A 412 -0.53 20.38 6.88
C LEU A 412 0.15 21.73 7.14
N LYS A 413 -0.18 22.77 6.37
CA LYS A 413 0.30 24.14 6.62
C LYS A 413 -0.22 24.71 7.95
N ILE A 414 -1.47 24.41 8.30
CA ILE A 414 -2.05 24.81 9.59
C ILE A 414 -1.34 24.07 10.73
N ILE A 415 -1.12 22.75 10.57
CA ILE A 415 -0.41 21.93 11.57
C ILE A 415 1.03 22.44 11.72
N MET A 416 1.75 22.70 10.64
CA MET A 416 3.12 23.22 10.67
C MET A 416 3.22 24.57 11.38
N ALA A 417 2.26 25.46 11.15
CA ALA A 417 2.24 26.79 11.80
C ALA A 417 2.05 26.72 13.33
N ASN A 418 1.50 25.62 13.83
CA ASN A 418 1.23 25.39 15.27
C ASN A 418 1.99 24.16 15.81
N PHE A 419 3.00 23.67 15.08
CA PHE A 419 3.60 22.37 15.33
C PHE A 419 4.22 22.24 16.72
N GLU A 420 5.03 23.21 17.14
CA GLU A 420 5.68 23.19 18.44
C GLU A 420 4.66 23.27 19.60
N ASP A 421 3.59 24.06 19.43
CA ASP A 421 2.55 24.22 20.44
C ASP A 421 1.67 22.97 20.58
N TRP A 422 1.42 22.26 19.46
CA TRP A 422 0.50 21.11 19.45
C TRP A 422 1.18 19.78 19.72
N ALA A 423 2.39 19.57 19.20
CA ALA A 423 3.12 18.33 19.35
C ALA A 423 4.21 18.38 20.42
N GLY A 424 4.63 19.58 20.85
CA GLY A 424 5.74 19.75 21.77
C GLY A 424 5.44 19.34 23.22
N GLU A 425 6.48 18.93 23.93
CA GLU A 425 6.47 18.64 25.35
C GLU A 425 7.44 19.62 26.07
N PRO A 426 6.92 20.63 26.80
CA PRO A 426 7.77 21.60 27.48
C PRO A 426 8.83 20.96 28.38
N GLY A 427 10.09 21.36 28.20
CA GLY A 427 11.22 20.85 29.00
C GLY A 427 11.89 19.61 28.43
N LYS A 428 11.39 19.04 27.32
CA LYS A 428 12.06 17.96 26.59
C LYS A 428 12.93 18.50 25.45
N ASP A 429 13.92 17.72 25.06
CA ASP A 429 14.76 17.94 23.91
C ASP A 429 13.97 17.76 22.59
N TYR A 430 14.32 18.53 21.55
CA TYR A 430 13.63 18.55 20.27
C TYR A 430 13.77 17.22 19.51
N ASP A 431 14.98 16.64 19.49
CA ASP A 431 15.23 15.39 18.75
C ASP A 431 14.46 14.22 19.35
N SER A 432 14.40 14.14 20.69
CA SER A 432 13.71 13.05 21.39
C SER A 432 12.18 13.19 21.42
N SER A 433 11.64 14.40 21.29
CA SER A 433 10.19 14.65 21.46
C SER A 433 9.45 14.99 20.17
N LEU A 434 10.09 15.67 19.22
CA LEU A 434 9.42 16.23 18.04
C LEU A 434 9.90 15.70 16.70
N LEU A 435 11.13 15.14 16.63
CA LEU A 435 11.74 14.79 15.34
C LEU A 435 10.94 13.74 14.58
N GLU A 436 10.43 12.71 15.25
CA GLU A 436 9.67 11.63 14.58
C GLU A 436 8.31 12.15 14.07
N THR A 437 7.58 12.95 14.85
CA THR A 437 6.31 13.56 14.40
C THR A 437 6.55 14.57 13.28
N TYR A 438 7.67 15.32 13.31
CA TYR A 438 8.08 16.20 12.21
C TYR A 438 8.36 15.43 10.92
N LYS A 439 9.08 14.31 11.01
CA LYS A 439 9.30 13.39 9.87
C LYS A 439 7.99 12.80 9.36
N ALA A 440 7.06 12.45 10.26
CA ALA A 440 5.73 11.96 9.88
C ALA A 440 4.94 13.01 9.07
N LEU A 441 5.01 14.30 9.47
CA LEU A 441 4.38 15.40 8.74
C LEU A 441 4.98 15.58 7.33
N ILE A 442 6.31 15.52 7.20
CA ILE A 442 7.00 15.55 5.91
C ILE A 442 6.61 14.34 5.07
N SER A 443 6.58 13.14 5.65
CA SER A 443 6.19 11.91 4.98
C SER A 443 4.75 11.97 4.46
N GLN A 444 3.84 12.58 5.23
CA GLN A 444 2.46 12.77 4.80
C GLN A 444 2.35 13.71 3.59
N TYR A 445 3.13 14.82 3.55
CA TYR A 445 3.22 15.68 2.37
C TYR A 445 3.76 14.91 1.14
N VAL A 446 4.85 14.15 1.31
CA VAL A 446 5.46 13.36 0.25
C VAL A 446 4.46 12.33 -0.28
N ARG A 447 3.63 11.73 0.58
CA ARG A 447 2.57 10.80 0.22
C ARG A 447 1.51 11.45 -0.67
N HIS A 448 1.05 12.65 -0.36
CA HIS A 448 0.12 13.38 -1.23
C HIS A 448 0.71 13.68 -2.61
N VAL A 449 2.01 13.99 -2.68
CA VAL A 449 2.71 14.10 -3.98
C VAL A 449 2.72 12.75 -4.71
N SER A 450 2.98 11.66 -4.01
CA SER A 450 3.04 10.32 -4.59
C SER A 450 1.70 9.86 -5.19
N HIS A 451 0.56 10.26 -4.62
CA HIS A 451 -0.76 9.93 -5.14
C HIS A 451 -1.06 10.55 -6.51
N VAL A 452 -0.36 11.61 -6.89
CA VAL A 452 -0.56 12.28 -8.19
C VAL A 452 0.42 11.78 -9.26
N LEU A 453 1.57 11.21 -8.88
CA LEU A 453 2.56 10.70 -9.84
C LEU A 453 1.96 9.68 -10.83
N PRO A 454 1.11 8.71 -10.44
CA PRO A 454 0.59 7.70 -11.35
C PRO A 454 -0.36 8.23 -12.43
N TYR A 455 -0.87 9.47 -12.34
CA TYR A 455 -1.65 10.06 -13.42
C TYR A 455 -0.82 10.32 -14.69
N ILE A 456 0.50 10.34 -14.56
CA ILE A 456 1.42 10.48 -15.70
C ILE A 456 1.58 9.13 -16.41
N GLY A 457 0.81 8.94 -17.45
CA GLY A 457 0.70 7.66 -18.14
C GLY A 457 -0.08 6.62 -17.34
N GLY A 458 -1.01 7.05 -16.52
CA GLY A 458 -1.85 6.19 -15.69
C GLY A 458 -2.82 5.34 -16.51
N VAL A 459 -3.18 4.18 -15.92
CA VAL A 459 -4.13 3.24 -16.52
C VAL A 459 -5.05 2.72 -15.43
N ARG A 460 -6.34 2.98 -15.53
CA ARG A 460 -7.34 2.34 -14.68
C ARG A 460 -7.64 0.94 -15.22
N PHE A 461 -7.56 -0.06 -14.33
CA PHE A 461 -7.87 -1.45 -14.67
C PHE A 461 -9.28 -1.80 -14.21
N LYS A 462 -10.02 -2.51 -15.09
CA LYS A 462 -11.30 -3.13 -14.76
C LYS A 462 -11.24 -4.62 -15.03
N GLU A 463 -11.87 -5.42 -14.20
CA GLU A 463 -12.03 -6.85 -14.49
C GLU A 463 -13.14 -7.01 -15.55
N VAL A 464 -12.81 -7.69 -16.65
CA VAL A 464 -13.70 -7.92 -17.79
C VAL A 464 -13.93 -9.42 -17.94
N VAL A 465 -15.19 -9.82 -17.97
CA VAL A 465 -15.62 -11.22 -18.08
C VAL A 465 -16.05 -11.52 -19.51
N GLN A 466 -15.56 -12.64 -20.08
CA GLN A 466 -15.93 -13.06 -21.44
C GLN A 466 -17.45 -13.25 -21.57
N GLY A 467 -18.02 -12.77 -22.68
CA GLY A 467 -19.45 -12.87 -22.97
C GLY A 467 -20.31 -11.73 -22.42
N ARG A 468 -19.70 -10.67 -21.88
CA ARG A 468 -20.37 -9.46 -21.38
C ARG A 468 -19.83 -8.21 -22.06
N GLU A 469 -20.69 -7.22 -22.26
CA GLU A 469 -20.31 -5.89 -22.75
C GLU A 469 -19.90 -5.01 -21.55
N GLN A 470 -18.60 -5.01 -21.20
CA GLN A 470 -18.06 -4.28 -20.03
C GLN A 470 -17.02 -3.21 -20.41
N GLY A 471 -16.81 -2.97 -21.69
CA GLY A 471 -15.76 -2.06 -22.17
C GLY A 471 -14.34 -2.64 -22.07
N PRO A 472 -13.30 -1.83 -22.27
CA PRO A 472 -11.92 -2.31 -22.25
C PRO A 472 -11.44 -2.57 -20.81
N LYS A 473 -10.58 -3.59 -20.65
CA LYS A 473 -9.89 -3.88 -19.38
C LYS A 473 -8.95 -2.76 -18.94
N ARG A 474 -8.39 -1.99 -19.90
CA ARG A 474 -7.46 -0.88 -19.64
C ARG A 474 -8.08 0.43 -20.11
N ASN A 475 -8.20 1.39 -19.19
CA ASN A 475 -8.75 2.71 -19.45
C ASN A 475 -7.66 3.75 -19.16
N TYR A 476 -7.20 4.45 -20.20
CA TYR A 476 -6.11 5.42 -20.08
C TYR A 476 -6.63 6.78 -19.63
N PHE A 477 -5.85 7.46 -18.80
CA PHE A 477 -6.14 8.83 -18.37
C PHE A 477 -6.00 9.79 -19.56
N THR A 478 -6.82 10.84 -19.55
CA THR A 478 -6.89 11.78 -20.65
C THR A 478 -5.69 12.73 -20.69
N LYS A 479 -5.53 13.43 -21.81
CA LYS A 479 -4.58 14.54 -21.95
C LYS A 479 -4.77 15.60 -20.84
N ASP A 480 -6.01 15.92 -20.50
CA ASP A 480 -6.30 16.96 -19.52
C ASP A 480 -5.99 16.49 -18.09
N ASP A 481 -6.28 15.24 -17.74
CA ASP A 481 -5.88 14.64 -16.47
C ASP A 481 -4.36 14.64 -16.30
N THR A 482 -3.65 14.17 -17.31
CA THR A 482 -2.19 14.11 -17.34
C THR A 482 -1.55 15.50 -17.25
N ARG A 483 -2.10 16.49 -17.96
CA ARG A 483 -1.62 17.89 -17.89
C ARG A 483 -1.85 18.50 -16.50
N ARG A 484 -3.04 18.34 -15.96
CA ARG A 484 -3.39 18.84 -14.62
C ARG A 484 -2.44 18.23 -13.57
N ALA A 485 -2.15 16.93 -13.64
CA ALA A 485 -1.20 16.28 -12.76
C ALA A 485 0.23 16.83 -12.92
N MET A 486 0.73 16.98 -14.14
CA MET A 486 2.05 17.56 -14.43
C MET A 486 2.21 18.96 -13.83
N GLU A 487 1.23 19.85 -14.05
CA GLU A 487 1.26 21.23 -13.56
C GLU A 487 1.22 21.26 -12.03
N TRP A 488 0.40 20.43 -11.41
CA TRP A 488 0.31 20.32 -9.97
C TRP A 488 1.62 19.81 -9.34
N LEU A 489 2.20 18.74 -9.87
CA LEU A 489 3.46 18.15 -9.39
C LEU A 489 4.60 19.18 -9.42
N LEU A 490 4.76 19.91 -10.52
CA LEU A 490 5.79 20.93 -10.63
C LEU A 490 5.51 22.16 -9.72
N THR A 491 4.25 22.43 -9.42
CA THR A 491 3.88 23.45 -8.43
C THR A 491 4.31 23.01 -7.04
N GLN A 492 4.13 21.74 -6.68
CA GLN A 492 4.57 21.23 -5.38
C GLN A 492 6.09 21.34 -5.20
N SER A 493 6.91 21.04 -6.21
CA SER A 493 8.36 21.28 -6.13
C SER A 493 8.72 22.72 -5.83
N ARG A 494 7.93 23.69 -6.32
CA ARG A 494 8.21 25.13 -6.25
C ARG A 494 7.67 25.82 -5.01
N THR A 495 6.73 25.23 -4.30
CA THR A 495 5.95 25.88 -3.23
C THR A 495 6.00 25.18 -1.89
N ASN A 496 7.03 24.37 -1.63
CA ASN A 496 7.13 23.52 -0.44
C ASN A 496 8.05 24.06 0.68
N ASP A 497 8.51 25.33 0.60
CA ASP A 497 9.44 25.91 1.59
C ASP A 497 8.84 25.99 3.01
N TRP A 498 7.52 26.09 3.11
CA TRP A 498 6.79 26.10 4.39
C TRP A 498 6.99 24.83 5.22
N LEU A 499 7.36 23.70 4.59
CA LEU A 499 7.49 22.40 5.24
C LEU A 499 8.79 22.28 6.06
N THR A 500 9.80 23.12 5.79
CA THR A 500 11.05 23.16 6.54
C THR A 500 11.38 24.59 6.98
N PRO A 501 10.58 25.18 7.92
CA PRO A 501 10.89 26.51 8.46
C PRO A 501 12.28 26.52 9.09
N ALA A 502 13.13 27.48 8.70
CA ALA A 502 14.50 27.55 9.18
C ALA A 502 14.60 27.61 10.72
N ALA A 503 13.67 28.31 11.36
CA ALA A 503 13.62 28.46 12.81
C ALA A 503 13.39 27.10 13.53
N LEU A 504 12.50 26.26 13.02
CA LEU A 504 12.25 24.92 13.56
C LEU A 504 13.41 23.97 13.22
N ASN A 505 13.81 23.95 11.93
CA ASN A 505 14.81 22.99 11.44
C ASN A 505 16.19 23.19 12.09
N SER A 506 16.53 24.41 12.54
CA SER A 506 17.76 24.72 13.26
C SER A 506 17.78 24.23 14.72
N LYS A 507 16.66 23.70 15.22
CA LYS A 507 16.56 23.19 16.60
C LYS A 507 16.84 21.68 16.68
N PHE A 508 16.95 20.99 15.54
CA PHE A 508 17.34 19.57 15.44
C PHE A 508 18.85 19.45 15.23
N GLU A 509 19.44 18.39 15.78
CA GLU A 509 20.88 18.09 15.59
C GLU A 509 21.20 17.90 14.10
N ASP A 510 20.39 17.09 13.41
CA ASP A 510 20.48 16.90 11.97
C ASP A 510 19.29 17.55 11.24
N PRO A 511 19.50 18.65 10.48
CA PRO A 511 18.43 19.29 9.72
C PRO A 511 17.77 18.36 8.69
N VAL A 512 16.45 18.29 8.70
CA VAL A 512 15.67 17.43 7.80
C VAL A 512 15.49 18.11 6.45
N THR A 513 16.39 17.87 5.48
CA THR A 513 16.40 18.57 4.18
C THR A 513 16.37 17.67 2.96
N GLU A 514 16.80 16.41 3.06
CA GLU A 514 17.00 15.50 1.93
C GLU A 514 15.72 15.18 1.13
N TRP A 515 14.55 15.25 1.74
CA TRP A 515 13.28 14.92 1.12
C TRP A 515 12.98 15.76 -0.13
N ARG A 516 13.44 17.04 -0.18
CA ARG A 516 13.23 17.95 -1.32
C ARG A 516 13.85 17.41 -2.61
N GLU A 517 15.08 16.96 -2.50
CA GLU A 517 15.78 16.38 -3.67
C GLU A 517 15.10 15.08 -4.12
N LYS A 518 14.64 14.26 -3.19
CA LYS A 518 13.91 13.02 -3.49
C LYS A 518 12.59 13.32 -4.22
N VAL A 519 11.83 14.32 -3.77
CA VAL A 519 10.58 14.77 -4.41
C VAL A 519 10.85 15.24 -5.83
N ASP A 520 11.83 16.15 -6.03
CA ASP A 520 12.15 16.68 -7.36
C ASP A 520 12.64 15.57 -8.31
N LYS A 521 13.46 14.65 -7.83
CA LYS A 521 13.89 13.46 -8.60
C LYS A 521 12.72 12.60 -9.01
N ALA A 522 11.82 12.27 -8.08
CA ALA A 522 10.65 11.45 -8.36
C ALA A 522 9.73 12.11 -9.40
N ILE A 523 9.48 13.41 -9.28
CA ILE A 523 8.66 14.15 -10.24
C ILE A 523 9.30 14.14 -11.64
N VAL A 524 10.59 14.50 -11.75
CA VAL A 524 11.27 14.52 -13.05
C VAL A 524 11.39 13.12 -13.65
N ALA A 525 11.70 12.10 -12.83
CA ALA A 525 11.73 10.71 -13.26
C ALA A 525 10.37 10.27 -13.82
N THR A 526 9.27 10.60 -13.14
CA THR A 526 7.92 10.29 -13.60
C THR A 526 7.60 11.00 -14.92
N LEU A 527 7.84 12.32 -15.00
CA LEU A 527 7.50 13.11 -16.18
C LEU A 527 8.28 12.70 -17.44
N LEU A 528 9.53 12.29 -17.30
CA LEU A 528 10.42 11.98 -18.43
C LEU A 528 10.73 10.48 -18.55
N SER A 529 10.02 9.61 -17.83
CA SER A 529 10.15 8.16 -17.92
C SER A 529 9.82 7.65 -19.31
N PRO A 530 10.73 6.90 -19.96
CA PRO A 530 10.42 6.24 -21.24
C PRO A 530 9.20 5.31 -21.16
N VAL A 531 8.99 4.67 -20.00
CA VAL A 531 7.85 3.76 -19.75
C VAL A 531 6.54 4.54 -19.68
N ASN A 532 6.53 5.67 -18.97
CA ASN A 532 5.33 6.52 -18.86
C ASN A 532 4.97 7.14 -20.22
N ILE A 533 5.99 7.62 -20.96
CA ILE A 533 5.79 8.15 -22.32
C ILE A 533 5.26 7.04 -23.25
N GLY A 534 5.73 5.78 -23.10
CA GLY A 534 5.21 4.63 -23.83
C GLY A 534 3.74 4.35 -23.51
N ARG A 535 3.31 4.45 -22.23
CA ARG A 535 1.89 4.32 -21.85
C ARG A 535 1.02 5.46 -22.39
N ILE A 536 1.54 6.70 -22.36
CA ILE A 536 0.88 7.85 -22.99
C ILE A 536 0.66 7.62 -24.47
N LYS A 537 1.68 7.08 -25.20
CA LYS A 537 1.55 6.68 -26.60
C LYS A 537 0.43 5.67 -26.80
N THR A 538 0.42 4.59 -26.00
CA THR A 538 -0.61 3.56 -26.09
C THR A 538 -2.01 4.12 -25.85
N GLY A 539 -2.17 5.05 -24.89
CA GLY A 539 -3.43 5.74 -24.63
C GLY A 539 -3.85 6.64 -25.80
N TYR A 540 -2.91 7.34 -26.43
CA TYR A 540 -3.16 8.14 -27.61
C TYR A 540 -3.56 7.27 -28.82
N GLU A 541 -2.89 6.14 -29.03
CA GLU A 541 -3.22 5.19 -30.11
C GLU A 541 -4.61 4.56 -29.91
N ALA A 542 -5.02 4.34 -28.64
CA ALA A 542 -6.33 3.79 -28.32
C ALA A 542 -7.47 4.81 -28.59
N ASP A 543 -7.26 6.09 -28.25
CA ASP A 543 -8.22 7.17 -28.52
C ASP A 543 -7.46 8.50 -28.75
N PRO A 544 -7.15 8.84 -30.02
CA PRO A 544 -6.44 10.07 -30.35
C PRO A 544 -7.19 11.37 -29.96
N THR A 545 -8.49 11.30 -29.75
CA THR A 545 -9.30 12.47 -29.38
C THR A 545 -9.17 12.86 -27.92
N LYS A 546 -8.88 11.88 -27.04
CA LYS A 546 -8.72 12.06 -25.59
C LYS A 546 -7.28 11.91 -25.13
N GLY A 547 -6.50 11.10 -25.85
CA GLY A 547 -5.12 10.80 -25.48
C GLY A 547 -4.16 11.98 -25.70
N TYR A 548 -2.99 11.90 -25.08
CA TYR A 548 -1.92 12.89 -25.22
C TYR A 548 -0.94 12.42 -26.29
N GLU A 549 -0.78 13.19 -27.35
CA GLU A 549 0.23 12.90 -28.37
C GLU A 549 1.63 12.99 -27.74
N PRO A 550 2.48 11.95 -27.83
CA PRO A 550 3.72 11.83 -27.04
C PRO A 550 4.72 12.98 -27.23
N ALA A 551 4.91 13.45 -28.49
CA ALA A 551 5.84 14.55 -28.73
C ALA A 551 5.35 15.87 -28.13
N THR A 552 4.04 16.11 -28.19
CA THR A 552 3.38 17.28 -27.55
C THR A 552 3.48 17.18 -26.04
N TYR A 553 3.26 15.99 -25.47
CA TYR A 553 3.43 15.77 -24.03
C TYR A 553 4.84 16.11 -23.55
N VAL A 554 5.88 15.60 -24.25
CA VAL A 554 7.28 15.87 -23.89
C VAL A 554 7.61 17.38 -24.03
N ASP A 555 7.12 18.04 -25.07
CA ASP A 555 7.31 19.49 -25.25
C ASP A 555 6.64 20.29 -24.14
N ASP A 556 5.42 19.93 -23.71
CA ASP A 556 4.72 20.59 -22.61
C ASP A 556 5.42 20.32 -21.27
N ALA A 557 5.89 19.09 -21.01
CA ALA A 557 6.64 18.75 -19.79
C ALA A 557 7.94 19.59 -19.70
N LEU A 558 8.71 19.64 -20.76
CA LEU A 558 9.95 20.43 -20.79
C LEU A 558 9.66 21.93 -20.68
N LYS A 559 8.63 22.46 -21.34
CA LYS A 559 8.22 23.86 -21.22
C LYS A 559 7.87 24.23 -19.78
N ASN A 560 7.18 23.36 -19.07
CA ASN A 560 6.83 23.59 -17.66
C ASN A 560 8.05 23.48 -16.75
N ILE A 561 8.96 22.52 -16.95
CA ILE A 561 10.20 22.38 -16.17
C ILE A 561 11.10 23.61 -16.39
N PHE A 562 11.24 24.10 -17.62
CA PHE A 562 12.09 25.25 -17.96
C PHE A 562 11.35 26.60 -17.95
N ALA A 563 10.17 26.69 -17.32
CA ALA A 563 9.31 27.88 -17.36
C ALA A 563 10.01 29.15 -16.89
N ALA A 564 10.83 29.07 -15.85
CA ALA A 564 11.59 30.22 -15.33
C ALA A 564 12.61 30.74 -16.37
N THR A 565 13.28 29.83 -17.09
CA THR A 565 14.23 30.17 -18.17
C THR A 565 13.54 30.81 -19.36
N TYR A 566 12.38 30.23 -19.78
CA TYR A 566 11.58 30.79 -20.88
C TYR A 566 11.06 32.21 -20.57
N SER A 567 10.71 32.48 -19.30
CA SER A 567 10.18 33.79 -18.86
C SER A 567 11.25 34.77 -18.39
N GLY A 568 12.54 34.43 -18.46
CA GLY A 568 13.65 35.28 -18.02
C GLY A 568 13.66 35.54 -16.51
N LYS A 569 13.03 34.68 -15.71
CA LYS A 569 13.02 34.83 -14.25
C LYS A 569 14.34 34.33 -13.63
N LYS A 570 14.67 34.90 -12.46
CA LYS A 570 15.80 34.45 -11.64
C LYS A 570 15.62 32.96 -11.29
N LEU A 571 16.69 32.15 -11.42
CA LEU A 571 16.71 30.75 -11.00
C LEU A 571 17.06 30.62 -9.53
N ASN A 572 16.11 30.16 -8.72
CA ASN A 572 16.40 29.70 -7.37
C ASN A 572 17.01 28.26 -7.38
N SER A 573 17.30 27.70 -6.20
CA SER A 573 17.90 26.37 -6.08
C SER A 573 17.02 25.28 -6.67
N THR A 574 15.70 25.34 -6.47
CA THR A 574 14.72 24.39 -7.02
C THR A 574 14.69 24.41 -8.55
N GLU A 575 14.63 25.62 -9.16
CA GLU A 575 14.64 25.73 -10.62
C GLU A 575 15.92 25.17 -11.24
N ARG A 576 17.08 25.48 -10.64
CA ARG A 576 18.34 24.91 -11.10
C ARG A 576 18.37 23.37 -10.97
N ARG A 577 17.87 22.81 -9.85
CA ARG A 577 17.82 21.38 -9.62
C ARG A 577 16.89 20.67 -10.61
N LEU A 578 15.65 21.15 -10.78
CA LEU A 578 14.70 20.59 -11.74
C LEU A 578 15.26 20.57 -13.17
N GLN A 579 15.88 21.66 -13.60
CA GLN A 579 16.49 21.76 -14.94
C GLN A 579 17.69 20.84 -15.12
N SER A 580 18.52 20.65 -14.07
CA SER A 580 19.66 19.74 -14.10
C SER A 580 19.18 18.27 -14.17
N LEU A 581 18.20 17.90 -13.35
CA LEU A 581 17.60 16.56 -13.38
C LEU A 581 16.94 16.23 -14.73
N ALA A 582 16.23 17.22 -15.31
CA ALA A 582 15.62 17.04 -16.64
C ALA A 582 16.69 16.90 -17.72
N LEU A 583 17.77 17.68 -17.69
CA LEU A 583 18.87 17.53 -18.63
C LEU A 583 19.51 16.15 -18.56
N GLU A 584 19.77 15.64 -17.34
CA GLU A 584 20.31 14.31 -17.12
C GLU A 584 19.38 13.23 -17.72
N SER A 585 18.08 13.31 -17.45
CA SER A 585 17.08 12.40 -17.99
C SER A 585 17.03 12.44 -19.53
N MET A 586 17.06 13.64 -20.13
CA MET A 586 17.05 13.81 -21.58
C MET A 586 18.30 13.22 -22.23
N VAL A 587 19.49 13.45 -21.64
CA VAL A 587 20.77 12.92 -22.12
C VAL A 587 20.76 11.40 -22.13
N LYS A 588 20.38 10.78 -21.02
CA LYS A 588 20.23 9.33 -20.91
C LYS A 588 19.23 8.78 -21.93
N SER A 589 18.07 9.39 -22.04
CA SER A 589 17.01 8.99 -22.98
C SER A 589 17.40 9.17 -24.46
N ALA A 590 18.33 10.10 -24.74
CA ALA A 590 18.93 10.24 -26.06
C ALA A 590 20.03 9.18 -26.35
N GLY A 591 20.38 8.33 -25.40
CA GLY A 591 21.47 7.36 -25.49
C GLY A 591 22.86 7.99 -25.43
N LEU A 592 22.97 9.14 -24.75
CA LEU A 592 24.20 9.92 -24.56
C LEU A 592 24.63 9.87 -23.10
N SER A 593 25.85 10.33 -22.79
CA SER A 593 26.42 10.35 -21.44
C SER A 593 26.77 11.77 -21.01
N MET A 594 26.57 12.06 -19.70
CA MET A 594 27.02 13.32 -19.11
C MET A 594 28.56 13.44 -19.14
N PRO A 595 29.15 14.63 -19.33
CA PRO A 595 30.60 14.82 -19.28
C PRO A 595 31.16 14.41 -17.91
N GLY A 596 32.27 13.66 -17.93
CA GLY A 596 32.95 13.18 -16.70
C GLY A 596 32.32 11.93 -16.04
N ALA A 597 31.27 11.37 -16.60
CA ALA A 597 30.71 10.11 -16.13
C ALA A 597 31.71 8.97 -16.39
N SER A 598 32.18 8.28 -15.33
CA SER A 598 33.04 7.11 -15.48
C SER A 598 32.20 5.87 -15.87
N ALA A 599 32.85 4.87 -16.53
CA ALA A 599 32.21 3.60 -16.85
C ALA A 599 31.65 2.88 -15.61
N LYS A 600 32.20 3.14 -14.41
CA LYS A 600 31.65 2.65 -13.12
C LYS A 600 30.38 3.36 -12.67
N SER A 601 30.20 4.65 -13.02
CA SER A 601 28.98 5.39 -12.70
C SER A 601 27.81 5.02 -13.65
N LEU A 602 28.12 4.45 -14.81
CA LEU A 602 27.13 3.89 -15.74
C LEU A 602 26.59 2.52 -15.27
N ALA A 603 27.30 1.83 -14.37
CA ALA A 603 26.92 0.55 -13.79
C ALA A 603 26.23 0.67 -12.42
N SER A 604 26.23 1.85 -11.78
CA SER A 604 25.38 2.11 -10.63
C SER A 604 23.93 2.32 -11.13
N GLU A 605 22.97 1.65 -10.53
CA GLU A 605 21.55 1.86 -10.82
C GLU A 605 21.27 3.36 -10.80
N SER A 606 21.04 3.91 -12.00
CA SER A 606 20.70 5.32 -12.12
C SER A 606 19.36 5.53 -11.45
N TRP A 607 19.23 6.59 -10.63
CA TRP A 607 17.96 6.96 -10.02
C TRP A 607 16.80 7.11 -11.03
N LEU A 608 17.12 7.27 -12.32
CA LEU A 608 16.15 7.31 -13.43
C LEU A 608 15.53 5.93 -13.75
N ASP A 609 16.15 4.84 -13.28
CA ASP A 609 15.67 3.47 -13.47
C ASP A 609 14.96 2.97 -12.20
N VAL A 610 14.97 3.76 -11.13
CA VAL A 610 14.33 3.43 -9.85
C VAL A 610 12.87 3.90 -9.89
N GLU A 611 11.99 3.09 -9.36
CA GLU A 611 10.57 3.42 -9.22
C GLU A 611 10.40 4.69 -8.34
N PRO A 612 9.59 5.69 -8.75
CA PRO A 612 9.46 6.97 -8.04
C PRO A 612 9.08 6.86 -6.56
N SER A 613 8.23 5.91 -6.19
CA SER A 613 7.87 5.65 -4.78
C SER A 613 9.08 5.21 -3.96
N SER A 614 9.98 4.42 -4.55
CA SER A 614 11.24 4.01 -3.93
C SER A 614 12.21 5.18 -3.77
N ILE A 615 12.25 6.12 -4.74
CA ILE A 615 13.03 7.36 -4.63
C ILE A 615 12.55 8.18 -3.43
N LEU A 616 11.24 8.25 -3.24
CA LEU A 616 10.64 9.00 -2.15
C LEU A 616 10.92 8.36 -0.77
N GLY A 617 11.44 7.13 -0.72
CA GLY A 617 11.59 6.39 0.52
C GLY A 617 10.24 6.00 1.13
N LEU A 618 9.17 6.19 0.37
CA LEU A 618 7.89 5.59 0.65
C LEU A 618 8.04 4.12 0.25
N THR A 619 8.71 3.33 1.08
CA THR A 619 8.36 1.93 1.07
C THR A 619 6.85 1.94 1.24
N THR A 620 6.13 1.38 0.28
CA THR A 620 4.85 0.80 0.63
C THR A 620 5.18 0.03 1.88
N SER A 621 4.82 0.58 3.03
CA SER A 621 4.85 -0.20 4.24
C SER A 621 3.86 -1.30 3.92
N LEU A 622 4.39 -2.42 3.42
CA LEU A 622 3.68 -3.65 3.51
C LEU A 622 3.59 -3.85 5.01
N PRO A 623 2.46 -3.55 5.64
CA PRO A 623 2.30 -3.81 7.06
C PRO A 623 2.37 -5.32 7.31
N CYS A 624 2.15 -6.11 6.24
CA CYS A 624 2.52 -7.50 6.16
C CYS A 624 3.83 -7.62 5.36
N SER A 625 4.89 -8.18 5.94
CA SER A 625 5.85 -8.92 5.11
C SER A 625 5.02 -9.97 4.34
N LEU A 626 5.34 -10.20 3.07
CA LEU A 626 4.71 -11.25 2.28
C LEU A 626 4.67 -12.59 3.03
N ASP A 627 5.73 -12.85 3.82
CA ASP A 627 5.85 -14.02 4.69
C ASP A 627 4.87 -14.04 5.88
N ALA A 628 4.50 -12.91 6.41
CA ALA A 628 3.59 -12.81 7.56
C ALA A 628 2.12 -12.99 7.18
N CYS A 629 1.76 -12.71 5.93
CA CYS A 629 0.41 -12.94 5.40
C CYS A 629 0.24 -14.35 4.81
N GLY A 630 1.19 -15.27 5.03
CA GLY A 630 1.09 -16.65 4.55
C GLY A 630 1.22 -16.79 3.03
N VAL A 631 1.85 -15.83 2.35
CA VAL A 631 2.10 -15.89 0.90
C VAL A 631 3.15 -16.95 0.63
N HIS A 632 2.71 -18.13 0.27
CA HIS A 632 3.56 -19.20 -0.21
C HIS A 632 3.91 -19.03 -1.70
N ASP A 633 4.95 -19.69 -2.16
CA ASP A 633 5.60 -19.68 -3.50
C ASP A 633 4.66 -19.87 -4.72
N GLY A 634 3.35 -19.77 -4.56
CA GLY A 634 2.32 -19.81 -5.61
C GLY A 634 1.44 -18.57 -5.67
N ASP A 635 1.46 -17.71 -4.64
CA ASP A 635 0.42 -16.70 -4.42
C ASP A 635 0.79 -15.32 -4.97
N ARG A 636 1.36 -15.27 -6.17
CA ARG A 636 1.60 -14.02 -6.92
C ARG A 636 0.33 -13.21 -7.22
N ALA A 637 -0.81 -13.73 -6.85
CA ALA A 637 -2.11 -13.12 -7.05
C ALA A 637 -2.55 -12.19 -5.93
N PHE A 638 -1.86 -12.18 -4.80
CA PHE A 638 -2.10 -11.28 -3.68
C PHE A 638 -2.00 -9.80 -4.09
N PHE A 639 -1.21 -9.54 -5.11
CA PHE A 639 -0.92 -8.21 -5.61
C PHE A 639 -1.19 -8.15 -7.12
N ARG A 640 -1.72 -7.04 -7.60
CA ARG A 640 -1.76 -6.79 -9.02
C ARG A 640 -0.34 -6.52 -9.52
N LEU A 641 0.32 -7.55 -10.01
CA LEU A 641 1.58 -7.39 -10.73
C LEU A 641 1.26 -6.78 -12.09
N VAL A 642 1.43 -5.47 -12.19
CA VAL A 642 1.29 -4.79 -13.48
C VAL A 642 2.63 -4.84 -14.19
N PHE A 643 2.90 -5.96 -14.88
CA PHE A 643 4.08 -6.06 -15.72
C PHE A 643 3.96 -5.17 -16.97
N GLY A 644 4.92 -4.30 -17.04
CA GLY A 644 5.41 -3.49 -18.09
C GLY A 644 4.58 -3.26 -19.35
N ASN A 645 4.07 -2.05 -19.52
CA ASN A 645 4.03 -1.53 -20.86
C ASN A 645 5.49 -1.34 -21.30
N PRO A 646 5.83 -1.68 -22.55
CA PRO A 646 7.18 -1.43 -23.04
C PRO A 646 7.46 0.08 -22.96
N PRO A 647 8.71 0.47 -22.70
CA PRO A 647 9.11 1.87 -22.82
C PRO A 647 8.87 2.35 -24.26
N LEU A 648 8.75 3.66 -24.46
CA LEU A 648 8.73 4.21 -25.82
C LEU A 648 9.95 3.68 -26.60
N PRO A 649 9.76 3.11 -27.80
CA PRO A 649 10.85 2.52 -28.56
C PRO A 649 12.03 3.46 -28.73
N ALA A 650 13.24 2.93 -28.62
CA ALA A 650 14.48 3.73 -28.66
C ALA A 650 14.62 4.53 -29.97
N GLU A 651 14.15 3.97 -31.09
CA GLU A 651 14.12 4.62 -32.42
C GLU A 651 13.19 5.83 -32.47
N GLU A 652 12.19 5.92 -31.60
CA GLU A 652 11.33 7.10 -31.46
C GLU A 652 11.87 8.06 -30.39
N LEU A 653 12.25 7.51 -29.22
CA LEU A 653 12.67 8.28 -28.06
C LEU A 653 13.99 9.03 -28.27
N LYS A 654 15.02 8.33 -28.79
CA LYS A 654 16.35 8.93 -28.98
C LYS A 654 16.35 10.14 -29.92
N PRO A 655 15.79 10.08 -31.15
CA PRO A 655 15.69 11.26 -32.02
C PRO A 655 14.86 12.38 -31.41
N MET A 656 13.77 12.01 -30.71
CA MET A 656 12.91 12.97 -30.01
C MET A 656 13.68 13.77 -28.96
N MET A 657 14.44 13.09 -28.08
CA MET A 657 15.21 13.74 -27.03
C MET A 657 16.42 14.52 -27.58
N LEU A 658 17.09 13.97 -28.58
CA LEU A 658 18.20 14.67 -29.25
C LEU A 658 17.77 16.00 -29.86
N ALA A 659 16.61 16.05 -30.52
CA ALA A 659 16.05 17.28 -31.06
C ALA A 659 15.77 18.33 -30.00
N ARG A 660 15.27 17.90 -28.82
CA ARG A 660 14.98 18.77 -27.69
C ARG A 660 16.24 19.25 -26.96
N LEU A 661 17.28 18.43 -26.86
CA LEU A 661 18.60 18.87 -26.37
C LEU A 661 19.20 19.98 -27.23
N LYS A 662 19.06 19.90 -28.57
CA LYS A 662 19.50 20.98 -29.46
C LYS A 662 18.70 22.28 -29.25
N LYS A 663 17.38 22.19 -29.04
CA LYS A 663 16.54 23.35 -28.72
C LYS A 663 16.93 23.94 -27.34
N LEU A 664 17.22 23.10 -26.35
CA LEU A 664 17.63 23.52 -25.00
C LEU A 664 18.99 24.23 -25.02
N LEU A 665 19.96 23.75 -25.82
CA LEU A 665 21.23 24.46 -26.01
C LEU A 665 21.02 25.88 -26.53
N ALA A 666 20.16 26.05 -27.54
CA ALA A 666 19.83 27.37 -28.07
C ALA A 666 19.10 28.25 -27.07
N LEU A 667 18.23 27.67 -26.23
CA LEU A 667 17.54 28.38 -25.14
C LEU A 667 18.56 28.89 -24.11
N TYR A 668 19.44 28.05 -23.60
CA TYR A 668 20.42 28.43 -22.59
C TYR A 668 21.42 29.47 -23.09
N ARG A 669 21.89 29.36 -24.35
CA ARG A 669 22.75 30.38 -24.95
C ARG A 669 22.06 31.78 -24.98
N ARG A 670 20.78 31.83 -25.34
CA ARG A 670 20.01 33.08 -25.31
C ARG A 670 19.79 33.57 -23.89
N ALA A 671 19.37 32.68 -22.99
CA ALA A 671 19.11 33.06 -21.61
C ALA A 671 20.36 33.57 -20.87
N ALA A 672 21.55 33.05 -21.20
CA ALA A 672 22.81 33.55 -20.63
C ALA A 672 23.08 35.03 -20.97
N THR A 673 22.72 35.46 -22.19
CA THR A 673 22.93 36.88 -22.61
C THR A 673 21.97 37.86 -21.95
N SER A 674 20.81 37.39 -21.48
CA SER A 674 19.76 38.22 -20.86
C SER A 674 19.45 37.81 -19.41
N ALA A 675 20.38 37.09 -18.76
CA ALA A 675 20.18 36.57 -17.42
C ALA A 675 19.95 37.70 -16.38
N PRO A 676 18.97 37.51 -15.47
CA PRO A 676 18.59 38.54 -14.50
C PRO A 676 19.63 38.75 -13.38
N ASP A 677 20.49 37.74 -13.15
CA ASP A 677 21.59 37.79 -12.17
C ASP A 677 22.81 36.96 -12.58
N ALA A 678 23.92 37.09 -11.87
CA ALA A 678 25.15 36.36 -12.15
C ALA A 678 25.00 34.85 -11.98
N ALA A 679 24.34 34.39 -10.92
CA ALA A 679 24.17 32.97 -10.64
C ALA A 679 23.32 32.26 -11.71
N SER A 680 22.27 32.90 -12.22
CA SER A 680 21.47 32.37 -13.35
C SER A 680 22.29 32.35 -14.64
N ARG A 681 23.13 33.38 -14.89
CA ARG A 681 24.03 33.40 -16.06
C ARG A 681 25.05 32.28 -16.02
N GLU A 682 25.76 32.12 -14.92
CA GLU A 682 26.74 31.04 -14.72
C GLU A 682 26.13 29.69 -14.91
N PHE A 683 24.92 29.45 -14.38
CA PHE A 683 24.17 28.20 -14.57
C PHE A 683 23.87 27.95 -16.05
N TYR A 684 23.37 28.93 -16.78
CA TYR A 684 23.06 28.78 -18.19
C TYR A 684 24.29 28.53 -19.04
N GLU A 685 25.39 29.24 -18.79
CA GLU A 685 26.68 29.04 -19.47
C GLU A 685 27.26 27.64 -19.21
N TYR A 686 27.20 27.17 -17.96
CA TYR A 686 27.64 25.83 -17.59
C TYR A 686 26.83 24.75 -18.28
N GLN A 687 25.50 24.85 -18.26
CA GLN A 687 24.63 23.87 -18.89
C GLN A 687 24.73 23.90 -20.43
N ALA A 688 24.85 25.07 -21.01
CA ALA A 688 25.10 25.19 -22.45
C ALA A 688 26.42 24.54 -22.87
N ARG A 689 27.49 24.71 -22.08
CA ARG A 689 28.78 24.03 -22.29
C ARG A 689 28.62 22.51 -22.20
N ASN A 690 27.94 22.01 -21.17
CA ASN A 690 27.72 20.57 -21.00
C ASN A 690 26.96 19.98 -22.19
N ILE A 691 25.84 20.60 -22.62
CA ILE A 691 25.07 20.12 -23.77
C ILE A 691 25.91 20.18 -25.06
N ASN A 692 26.72 21.21 -25.26
CA ASN A 692 27.59 21.29 -26.43
C ASN A 692 28.62 20.16 -26.46
N LEU A 693 29.27 19.84 -25.34
CA LEU A 693 30.19 18.70 -25.20
C LEU A 693 29.50 17.34 -25.43
N ILE A 694 28.26 17.20 -24.95
CA ILE A 694 27.45 15.98 -25.15
C ILE A 694 27.12 15.78 -26.64
N LEU A 695 26.73 16.86 -27.33
CA LEU A 695 26.34 16.80 -28.75
C LEU A 695 27.55 16.73 -29.70
N ASN A 696 28.72 17.21 -29.27
CA ASN A 696 29.94 17.31 -30.04
C ASN A 696 31.16 16.82 -29.23
N PRO A 697 31.28 15.53 -28.91
CA PRO A 697 32.28 15.02 -28.00
C PRO A 697 33.73 15.19 -28.49
N ASN A 698 33.94 15.54 -29.74
CA ASN A 698 35.24 15.73 -30.35
C ASN A 698 35.67 17.22 -30.47
N THR A 699 34.89 18.17 -29.94
CA THR A 699 35.20 19.60 -29.88
C THR A 699 35.48 20.05 -28.43
#